data_9154ec4eec385d3ffac5882bf770d2ba
#
_entry.id   9154ec4eec385d3ffac5882bf770d2ba
#
_cell.length_a   1.000
_cell.length_b   1.000
_cell.length_c   1.000
_cell.angle_alpha   90.00
_cell.angle_beta   90.00
_cell.angle_gamma   90.00
#
_symmetry.space_group_name_H-M   'P 1'
#
loop_
_entity.id
_entity.type
_entity.pdbx_description
1 polymer ?
#
loop_
_entity_poly.entity_id
_entity_poly.type
_entity_poly.pdbx_seq_one_letter_code
_entity_poly.pdbx_strand_id
1 'polypeptide(L)'
;MKLKTKKLLVAGLVSTMLLAMAQPAFACTGVIVGKDLTTDGSFIYGRTEDYERNRTMRLVTHPRGEIKKGDKLVDVNNGFEYIHQEDSLKFFSTPDSSKKPKDMEQGVYDAAGYNEAGVGIFCTVSADCNDEIAKVDPYVPTGVNEASMTTFILAHARSARGAVELLASTIDKQGASMGDVVVFGDQDEVWYMEIYSGHQYVAIKYPADKFSVFPNAFWLGGVDLNDKENVIASKDVVKVAKDAKTYVETKDGLIDLAASYNPKELRDTNRSRVWSGIHDLDPNSTIPYDADRFPLLNDLSEGSEKIDIKDALNLFRNRFEGTDYVPSDNKAERNANPDKYKRPIGSINTMQAHIFQTKEGYPKEAPGIMWMTLGSPLNIPWIPIFADINDSSAEFKNDAPTYDANSYYWVASSVNDLVSGDREDLGDSTRAKVVEFEEGLMAKLPEIEKEWLELYAQDKDKAAEFSTKKTLEMEKAAFEFEQGLQKDLSKVSKADLIDHWARKPIIETINKGYMVGTDDLKFSPNKTITRGEFVTILGRISEVDKAKYSEVKDENIESGKYYTEYMNWAVENKLLPESAKAIAGEDLTREEMAYILTQCLKLKDNTEVKKAELTFKDADKVSDWAKDSVAYLTEKEFVKGTPDNKFEPKNNLTRAEVAQIIHNISK
;
A
#
# COMPACT_ATOMS: atom_id res chain seq x y z
N MET A 1 49.00 -48.73 42.69
CA MET A 1 48.32 -48.75 41.38
C MET A 1 47.85 -47.34 41.08
N LYS A 2 48.65 -46.56 40.32
CA LYS A 2 48.42 -45.14 40.07
C LYS A 2 47.85 -44.96 38.64
N LEU A 3 46.59 -44.54 38.49
CA LEU A 3 46.04 -44.15 37.22
C LEU A 3 46.54 -42.75 36.86
N LYS A 4 47.21 -42.62 35.73
CA LYS A 4 47.62 -41.36 35.14
C LYS A 4 46.44 -40.79 34.33
N THR A 5 45.89 -39.68 34.78
CA THR A 5 44.94 -38.87 34.03
C THR A 5 45.67 -38.09 32.91
N LYS A 6 45.45 -38.44 31.66
CA LYS A 6 45.86 -37.65 30.49
C LYS A 6 44.86 -36.47 30.33
N LYS A 7 45.36 -35.26 30.48
CA LYS A 7 44.66 -34.07 30.03
C LYS A 7 44.71 -34.00 28.49
N LEU A 8 43.60 -34.23 27.81
CA LEU A 8 43.42 -33.86 26.43
C LEU A 8 43.12 -32.34 26.39
N LEU A 9 44.02 -31.59 25.82
CA LEU A 9 43.75 -30.23 25.33
C LEU A 9 42.86 -30.41 24.07
N VAL A 10 41.59 -30.13 24.17
CA VAL A 10 40.73 -29.87 22.99
C VAL A 10 40.84 -28.40 22.71
N ALA A 11 41.72 -28.04 21.72
CA ALA A 11 41.66 -26.75 21.07
C ALA A 11 40.38 -26.73 20.23
N GLY A 12 39.32 -26.20 20.82
CA GLY A 12 38.11 -25.88 20.07
C GLY A 12 38.36 -24.71 19.15
N LEU A 13 38.52 -25.01 17.84
CA LEU A 13 38.26 -24.00 16.83
C LEU A 13 36.79 -23.55 17.01
N VAL A 14 36.60 -22.41 17.62
CA VAL A 14 35.38 -21.64 17.51
C VAL A 14 35.41 -21.03 16.11
N SER A 15 34.98 -21.80 15.12
CA SER A 15 34.50 -21.24 13.88
C SER A 15 33.25 -20.41 14.25
N THR A 16 33.44 -19.12 14.45
CA THR A 16 32.35 -18.14 14.33
C THR A 16 31.90 -18.21 12.88
N MET A 17 31.00 -19.14 12.56
CA MET A 17 30.03 -18.91 11.50
C MET A 17 29.28 -17.64 11.92
N LEU A 18 29.70 -16.50 11.43
CA LEU A 18 28.82 -15.40 11.15
C LEU A 18 27.76 -15.97 10.19
N LEU A 19 26.68 -16.54 10.76
CA LEU A 19 25.40 -16.52 10.09
C LEU A 19 25.12 -15.02 9.90
N ALA A 20 25.46 -14.52 8.71
CA ALA A 20 24.78 -13.36 8.18
C ALA A 20 23.31 -13.78 8.16
N MET A 21 22.59 -13.54 9.26
CA MET A 21 21.13 -13.42 9.22
C MET A 21 20.94 -12.35 8.16
N ALA A 22 20.44 -12.76 6.99
CA ALA A 22 19.93 -11.82 6.02
C ALA A 22 18.85 -11.03 6.78
N GLN A 23 19.24 -9.86 7.27
CA GLN A 23 18.27 -8.94 7.85
C GLN A 23 17.17 -8.79 6.79
N PRO A 24 15.89 -8.86 7.18
CA PRO A 24 14.82 -8.54 6.26
C PRO A 24 15.18 -7.18 5.67
N ALA A 25 15.20 -7.09 4.35
CA ALA A 25 15.62 -5.87 3.68
C ALA A 25 14.55 -4.81 3.93
N PHE A 26 14.77 -3.98 4.94
CA PHE A 26 14.09 -2.70 5.09
C PHE A 26 14.21 -1.98 3.75
N ALA A 27 13.14 -1.43 3.25
CA ALA A 27 13.21 -0.88 1.91
C ALA A 27 12.24 0.30 1.73
N CYS A 28 12.43 1.29 2.58
CA CYS A 28 11.73 2.57 2.52
C CYS A 28 12.12 3.36 1.26
N THR A 29 11.22 4.18 0.76
CA THR A 29 11.50 5.13 -0.32
C THR A 29 11.05 6.50 0.14
N GLY A 30 11.96 7.47 0.12
CA GLY A 30 11.67 8.86 0.42
C GLY A 30 11.51 9.69 -0.85
N VAL A 31 10.77 10.79 -0.72
CA VAL A 31 10.59 11.82 -1.74
C VAL A 31 10.72 13.20 -1.12
N ILE A 32 11.32 14.14 -1.82
CA ILE A 32 11.26 15.57 -1.52
C ILE A 32 11.01 16.30 -2.85
N VAL A 33 10.08 17.26 -2.85
CA VAL A 33 9.84 18.17 -3.97
C VAL A 33 9.92 19.60 -3.42
N GLY A 34 10.84 20.36 -3.98
CA GLY A 34 11.02 21.76 -3.64
C GLY A 34 9.85 22.63 -4.11
N LYS A 35 9.55 23.68 -3.37
CA LYS A 35 8.35 24.51 -3.56
C LYS A 35 8.26 25.20 -4.92
N ASP A 36 9.39 25.43 -5.60
CA ASP A 36 9.41 26.06 -6.92
C ASP A 36 8.98 25.08 -8.02
N LEU A 37 9.00 23.78 -7.75
CA LEU A 37 8.58 22.70 -8.65
C LEU A 37 7.14 22.26 -8.43
N THR A 38 6.48 22.70 -7.37
CA THR A 38 5.09 22.31 -7.09
C THR A 38 4.07 23.26 -7.67
N THR A 39 2.87 22.78 -7.94
CA THR A 39 1.78 23.56 -8.54
C THR A 39 1.24 24.64 -7.61
N ASP A 40 1.31 24.43 -6.30
CA ASP A 40 0.76 25.31 -5.26
C ASP A 40 1.82 26.00 -4.38
N GLY A 41 3.11 25.86 -4.72
CA GLY A 41 4.22 26.47 -3.97
C GLY A 41 4.52 25.78 -2.64
N SER A 42 3.98 24.59 -2.38
CA SER A 42 4.28 23.81 -1.18
C SER A 42 5.61 23.04 -1.28
N PHE A 43 6.31 22.86 -0.17
CA PHE A 43 7.24 21.74 -0.07
C PHE A 43 6.44 20.44 0.14
N ILE A 44 6.83 19.39 -0.59
CA ILE A 44 6.29 18.04 -0.42
C ILE A 44 7.45 17.14 -0.02
N TYR A 45 7.32 16.43 1.11
CA TYR A 45 8.35 15.48 1.56
C TYR A 45 7.71 14.34 2.37
N GLY A 46 8.20 13.11 2.17
CA GLY A 46 7.62 11.96 2.84
C GLY A 46 8.30 10.66 2.46
N ARG A 47 7.77 9.55 3.00
CA ARG A 47 8.30 8.21 2.73
C ARG A 47 7.26 7.10 2.82
N THR A 48 7.61 5.93 2.25
CA THR A 48 7.02 4.64 2.63
C THR A 48 7.84 3.97 3.72
N GLU A 49 7.20 3.23 4.62
CA GLU A 49 7.84 2.32 5.56
C GLU A 49 7.51 0.88 5.18
N ASP A 50 8.51 0.20 4.59
CA ASP A 50 8.34 -1.16 4.10
C ASP A 50 9.03 -2.15 5.04
N TYR A 51 8.21 -2.93 5.75
CA TYR A 51 8.69 -3.94 6.69
C TYR A 51 7.72 -5.11 6.79
N GLU A 52 7.97 -6.06 7.69
CA GLU A 52 7.01 -7.12 8.00
C GLU A 52 5.78 -6.57 8.70
N ARG A 53 4.59 -6.75 8.10
CA ARG A 53 3.29 -6.26 8.62
C ARG A 53 2.76 -7.10 9.78
N ASN A 54 3.58 -7.29 10.80
CA ASN A 54 3.31 -8.11 11.98
C ASN A 54 3.10 -7.28 13.25
N ARG A 55 2.94 -5.98 13.11
CA ARG A 55 2.69 -5.01 14.20
C ARG A 55 1.72 -3.94 13.73
N THR A 56 0.94 -3.41 14.66
CA THR A 56 -0.02 -2.34 14.39
C THR A 56 0.70 -1.01 14.20
N MET A 57 0.29 -0.22 13.20
CA MET A 57 0.64 1.20 13.10
C MET A 57 -0.54 2.05 13.57
N ARG A 58 -0.25 3.19 14.18
CA ARG A 58 -1.25 4.03 14.84
C ARG A 58 -1.06 5.51 14.50
N LEU A 59 -2.04 6.33 14.82
CA LEU A 59 -1.90 7.78 14.93
C LEU A 59 -2.19 8.19 16.38
N VAL A 60 -1.19 8.79 17.05
CA VAL A 60 -1.27 9.13 18.48
C VAL A 60 -0.88 10.58 18.69
N THR A 61 -1.66 11.29 19.51
CA THR A 61 -1.37 12.66 19.92
C THR A 61 -0.79 12.68 21.33
N HIS A 62 0.18 13.55 21.55
CA HIS A 62 0.89 13.75 22.82
C HIS A 62 0.67 15.19 23.30
N PRO A 63 -0.05 15.39 24.40
CA PRO A 63 -0.29 16.74 24.93
C PRO A 63 1.03 17.45 25.33
N ARG A 64 1.04 18.78 25.27
CA ARG A 64 2.16 19.58 25.78
C ARG A 64 2.49 19.19 27.22
N GLY A 65 3.76 18.92 27.48
CA GLY A 65 4.27 18.57 28.81
C GLY A 65 3.81 17.18 29.28
N GLU A 66 3.41 16.27 28.40
CA GLU A 66 3.23 14.86 28.74
C GLU A 66 4.56 14.25 29.21
N ILE A 67 5.63 14.53 28.49
CA ILE A 67 7.00 14.17 28.89
C ILE A 67 7.58 15.34 29.69
N LYS A 68 8.09 15.07 30.89
CA LYS A 68 8.60 16.12 31.77
C LYS A 68 10.11 16.30 31.67
N LYS A 69 10.56 17.49 31.96
CA LYS A 69 11.99 17.76 32.16
C LYS A 69 12.57 16.74 33.16
N GLY A 70 13.63 16.05 32.76
CA GLY A 70 14.32 15.04 33.54
C GLY A 70 13.82 13.62 33.31
N ASP A 71 12.68 13.44 32.60
CA ASP A 71 12.25 12.12 32.16
C ASP A 71 13.29 11.56 31.19
N LYS A 72 13.34 10.24 31.10
CA LYS A 72 14.29 9.52 30.29
C LYS A 72 13.56 8.73 29.18
N LEU A 73 13.88 9.05 27.93
CA LEU A 73 13.61 8.16 26.82
C LEU A 73 14.66 7.05 26.84
N VAL A 74 14.24 5.81 26.79
CA VAL A 74 15.12 4.64 26.70
C VAL A 74 14.71 3.79 25.52
N ASP A 75 15.63 3.62 24.59
CA ASP A 75 15.46 2.61 23.56
C ASP A 75 15.81 1.23 24.14
N VAL A 76 14.80 0.40 24.33
CA VAL A 76 14.96 -0.91 24.97
C VAL A 76 15.71 -1.91 24.11
N ASN A 77 15.89 -1.64 22.80
CA ASN A 77 16.54 -2.58 21.87
C ASN A 77 18.06 -2.42 21.90
N ASN A 78 18.57 -1.20 22.05
CA ASN A 78 20.00 -0.93 22.02
C ASN A 78 20.55 -0.25 23.27
N GLY A 79 19.67 0.22 24.17
CA GLY A 79 20.05 0.89 25.42
C GLY A 79 20.42 2.37 25.24
N PHE A 80 20.09 3.02 24.12
CA PHE A 80 20.21 4.47 23.96
C PHE A 80 19.34 5.19 25.01
N GLU A 81 19.88 6.26 25.60
CA GLU A 81 19.19 7.06 26.60
C GLU A 81 19.22 8.54 26.22
N TYR A 82 18.05 9.18 26.21
CA TYR A 82 17.95 10.64 26.09
C TYR A 82 17.22 11.20 27.30
N ILE A 83 17.86 12.18 28.01
CA ILE A 83 17.25 12.88 29.14
C ILE A 83 16.64 14.17 28.65
N HIS A 84 15.33 14.31 28.79
CA HIS A 84 14.59 15.49 28.35
C HIS A 84 15.02 16.73 29.16
N GLN A 85 15.46 17.79 28.45
CA GLN A 85 16.01 18.99 29.07
C GLN A 85 14.92 20.02 29.44
N GLU A 86 13.74 19.91 28.89
CA GLU A 86 12.54 20.70 29.13
C GLU A 86 11.29 19.83 29.00
N ASP A 87 10.13 20.35 29.40
CA ASP A 87 8.84 19.69 29.17
C ASP A 87 8.56 19.61 27.63
N SER A 88 7.96 18.52 27.16
CA SER A 88 7.70 18.34 25.74
C SER A 88 6.71 19.35 25.16
N LEU A 89 6.91 19.70 23.90
CA LEU A 89 5.89 20.31 23.06
C LEU A 89 4.70 19.34 22.89
N LYS A 90 3.55 19.87 22.49
CA LYS A 90 2.46 19.03 21.93
C LYS A 90 2.94 18.51 20.58
N PHE A 91 2.71 17.22 20.31
CA PHE A 91 2.97 16.62 18.99
C PHE A 91 2.02 15.47 18.72
N PHE A 92 1.91 15.08 17.49
CA PHE A 92 1.36 13.78 17.13
C PHE A 92 2.40 12.97 16.35
N SER A 93 2.29 11.66 16.44
CA SER A 93 3.19 10.75 15.74
C SER A 93 2.47 9.52 15.19
N THR A 94 3.14 8.79 14.31
CA THR A 94 2.69 7.50 13.79
C THR A 94 3.52 6.37 14.40
N PRO A 95 3.27 5.99 15.67
CA PRO A 95 4.01 4.92 16.33
C PRO A 95 3.52 3.54 15.90
N ASP A 96 4.43 2.58 16.00
CA ASP A 96 4.04 1.18 15.96
C ASP A 96 3.43 0.72 17.32
N SER A 97 3.05 -0.56 17.41
CA SER A 97 2.43 -1.12 18.62
C SER A 97 3.39 -1.18 19.80
N SER A 98 2.92 -0.78 20.98
CA SER A 98 3.60 -1.01 22.25
C SER A 98 3.52 -2.49 22.70
N LYS A 99 2.63 -3.27 22.10
CA LYS A 99 2.37 -4.68 22.43
C LYS A 99 2.85 -5.56 21.29
N LYS A 100 4.08 -6.04 21.37
CA LYS A 100 4.71 -6.88 20.35
C LYS A 100 4.97 -8.30 20.88
N PRO A 101 5.02 -9.31 19.98
CA PRO A 101 5.55 -10.63 20.33
C PRO A 101 6.95 -10.52 20.91
N LYS A 102 7.32 -11.46 21.82
CA LYS A 102 8.60 -11.40 22.55
C LYS A 102 9.84 -11.59 21.68
N ASP A 103 9.68 -12.16 20.52
CA ASP A 103 10.73 -12.40 19.50
C ASP A 103 10.92 -11.21 18.54
N MET A 104 10.18 -10.12 18.76
CA MET A 104 10.31 -8.88 17.98
C MET A 104 11.05 -7.82 18.78
N GLU A 105 11.54 -6.79 18.06
CA GLU A 105 12.00 -5.55 18.68
C GLU A 105 10.94 -5.00 19.63
N GLN A 106 11.34 -4.73 20.87
CA GLN A 106 10.47 -4.15 21.88
C GLN A 106 10.61 -2.63 21.88
N GLY A 107 9.69 -1.93 22.56
CA GLY A 107 9.64 -0.46 22.55
C GLY A 107 8.72 0.07 21.46
N VAL A 108 8.48 1.36 21.49
CA VAL A 108 7.64 2.06 20.52
C VAL A 108 8.55 2.77 19.53
N TYR A 109 8.24 2.64 18.26
CA TYR A 109 8.94 3.28 17.16
C TYR A 109 8.00 4.31 16.52
N ASP A 110 8.34 5.61 16.67
CA ASP A 110 7.64 6.71 16.03
C ASP A 110 8.21 6.94 14.62
N ALA A 111 7.43 6.68 13.59
CA ALA A 111 7.94 6.77 12.22
C ALA A 111 7.95 8.20 11.68
N ALA A 112 6.99 9.03 12.05
CA ALA A 112 6.82 10.40 11.57
C ALA A 112 5.87 11.20 12.46
N GLY A 113 5.81 12.51 12.30
CA GLY A 113 4.82 13.36 12.96
C GLY A 113 5.08 14.85 12.80
N TYR A 114 4.18 15.65 13.35
CA TYR A 114 4.30 17.09 13.52
C TYR A 114 4.24 17.49 14.99
N ASN A 115 4.98 18.53 15.36
CA ASN A 115 4.83 19.18 16.66
C ASN A 115 4.17 20.57 16.52
N GLU A 116 3.79 21.16 17.64
CA GLU A 116 3.13 22.46 17.73
C GLU A 116 4.01 23.68 17.38
N ALA A 117 5.30 23.47 17.12
CA ALA A 117 6.18 24.47 16.53
C ALA A 117 6.19 24.38 14.99
N GLY A 118 5.42 23.47 14.42
CA GLY A 118 5.31 23.24 13.00
C GLY A 118 6.46 22.42 12.40
N VAL A 119 7.22 21.72 13.23
CA VAL A 119 8.31 20.85 12.74
C VAL A 119 7.77 19.46 12.41
N GLY A 120 7.90 19.07 11.15
CA GLY A 120 7.67 17.71 10.67
C GLY A 120 8.98 16.94 10.56
N ILE A 121 8.96 15.65 10.87
CA ILE A 121 10.13 14.76 10.76
C ILE A 121 9.72 13.38 10.27
N PHE A 122 10.61 12.78 9.50
CA PHE A 122 10.65 11.33 9.30
C PHE A 122 12.09 10.82 9.17
N CYS A 123 12.29 9.56 9.54
CA CYS A 123 13.53 8.84 9.31
C CYS A 123 13.30 7.80 8.20
N THR A 124 14.24 7.60 7.29
CA THR A 124 14.18 6.53 6.30
C THR A 124 15.37 5.62 6.47
N VAL A 125 15.08 4.34 6.68
CA VAL A 125 16.00 3.40 7.22
C VAL A 125 17.15 2.98 6.34
N SER A 126 18.22 2.69 7.07
CA SER A 126 19.29 1.70 6.79
C SER A 126 20.00 1.93 5.47
N ALA A 127 20.76 2.99 5.45
CA ALA A 127 21.91 3.07 4.57
C ALA A 127 23.10 2.52 5.35
N ASP A 128 23.81 1.54 4.79
CA ASP A 128 25.04 1.03 5.39
C ASP A 128 26.25 1.76 4.83
N CYS A 129 27.21 2.14 5.66
CA CYS A 129 28.50 2.57 5.16
C CYS A 129 29.34 1.37 4.65
N ASN A 130 30.38 1.67 3.85
CA ASN A 130 31.31 0.63 3.45
C ASN A 130 32.17 0.13 4.61
N ASP A 131 32.72 -1.08 4.47
CA ASP A 131 33.50 -1.75 5.51
C ASP A 131 34.73 -0.96 5.94
N GLU A 132 35.34 -0.15 5.08
CA GLU A 132 36.53 0.63 5.42
C GLU A 132 36.19 1.83 6.31
N ILE A 133 35.05 2.47 6.08
CA ILE A 133 34.49 3.51 6.97
C ILE A 133 34.16 2.89 8.33
N ALA A 134 33.49 1.73 8.35
CA ALA A 134 33.10 1.06 9.59
C ALA A 134 34.31 0.64 10.46
N LYS A 135 35.50 0.48 9.89
CA LYS A 135 36.75 0.22 10.65
C LYS A 135 37.32 1.48 11.31
N VAL A 136 37.09 2.66 10.72
CA VAL A 136 37.64 3.93 11.20
C VAL A 136 36.69 4.60 12.21
N ASP A 137 35.40 4.61 11.92
CA ASP A 137 34.34 5.17 12.77
C ASP A 137 33.16 4.19 12.81
N PRO A 138 33.27 3.12 13.62
CA PRO A 138 32.23 2.10 13.72
C PRO A 138 30.96 2.68 14.34
N TYR A 139 29.80 2.11 13.97
CA TYR A 139 28.55 2.41 14.64
C TYR A 139 28.66 2.15 16.15
N VAL A 140 28.06 3.03 16.95
CA VAL A 140 28.04 2.92 18.42
C VAL A 140 26.82 2.08 18.83
N PRO A 141 27.00 0.89 19.41
CA PRO A 141 25.88 -0.02 19.68
C PRO A 141 24.74 0.60 20.52
N THR A 142 25.08 1.50 21.43
CA THR A 142 24.13 2.23 22.28
C THR A 142 23.86 3.66 21.78
N GLY A 143 24.24 3.98 20.55
CA GLY A 143 24.02 5.28 19.93
C GLY A 143 22.56 5.48 19.53
N VAL A 144 22.24 6.70 19.12
CA VAL A 144 20.90 7.03 18.61
C VAL A 144 20.59 6.19 17.37
N ASN A 145 19.32 5.78 17.24
CA ASN A 145 18.83 5.05 16.08
C ASN A 145 17.46 5.57 15.64
N GLU A 146 16.95 5.00 14.56
CA GLU A 146 15.67 5.36 13.98
C GLU A 146 14.51 5.31 14.99
N ALA A 147 14.46 4.28 15.83
CA ALA A 147 13.36 4.08 16.79
C ALA A 147 13.26 5.19 17.84
N SER A 148 14.36 5.93 18.09
CA SER A 148 14.41 6.96 19.13
C SER A 148 14.43 8.40 18.61
N MET A 149 14.91 8.62 17.36
CA MET A 149 15.11 9.97 16.81
C MET A 149 13.84 10.80 16.77
N THR A 150 12.78 10.28 16.18
CA THR A 150 11.54 11.03 15.94
C THR A 150 10.92 11.51 17.23
N THR A 151 10.88 10.68 18.28
CA THR A 151 10.24 11.01 19.56
C THR A 151 10.86 12.24 20.24
N PHE A 152 12.20 12.26 20.42
CA PHE A 152 12.80 13.40 21.13
C PHE A 152 12.92 14.66 20.26
N ILE A 153 12.98 14.50 18.95
CA ILE A 153 12.94 15.64 18.01
C ILE A 153 11.57 16.31 18.05
N LEU A 154 10.48 15.54 17.91
CA LEU A 154 9.12 16.09 18.01
C LEU A 154 8.85 16.74 19.37
N ALA A 155 9.40 16.19 20.44
CA ALA A 155 9.24 16.73 21.78
C ALA A 155 9.91 18.11 21.96
N HIS A 156 10.97 18.45 21.19
CA HIS A 156 11.80 19.61 21.52
C HIS A 156 12.17 20.55 20.38
N ALA A 157 12.16 20.09 19.13
CA ALA A 157 12.57 20.92 18.00
C ALA A 157 11.60 22.08 17.76
N ARG A 158 12.13 23.29 17.54
CA ARG A 158 11.34 24.51 17.33
C ARG A 158 11.47 25.09 15.92
N SER A 159 12.31 24.47 15.09
CA SER A 159 12.46 24.72 13.65
C SER A 159 13.11 23.51 12.99
N ALA A 160 13.03 23.39 11.67
CA ALA A 160 13.67 22.33 10.91
C ALA A 160 15.21 22.35 11.13
N ARG A 161 15.85 23.50 11.05
CA ARG A 161 17.28 23.65 11.37
C ARG A 161 17.59 23.25 12.82
N GLY A 162 16.76 23.68 13.78
CA GLY A 162 16.92 23.31 15.20
C GLY A 162 16.81 21.80 15.44
N ALA A 163 15.99 21.10 14.66
CA ALA A 163 15.88 19.66 14.69
C ALA A 163 17.17 18.96 14.21
N VAL A 164 17.77 19.45 13.11
CA VAL A 164 19.09 19.00 12.64
C VAL A 164 20.15 19.21 13.70
N GLU A 165 20.23 20.40 14.29
CA GLU A 165 21.21 20.76 15.32
C GLU A 165 21.06 19.90 16.59
N LEU A 166 19.82 19.60 16.99
CA LEU A 166 19.53 18.72 18.13
C LEU A 166 20.00 17.27 17.86
N LEU A 167 19.69 16.73 16.70
CA LEU A 167 20.14 15.38 16.32
C LEU A 167 21.66 15.33 16.17
N ALA A 168 22.26 16.29 15.48
CA ALA A 168 23.71 16.41 15.30
C ALA A 168 24.44 16.44 16.64
N SER A 169 23.99 17.29 17.58
CA SER A 169 24.59 17.37 18.93
C SER A 169 24.42 16.08 19.75
N THR A 170 23.37 15.29 19.47
CA THR A 170 23.15 13.99 20.11
C THR A 170 24.12 12.96 19.55
N ILE A 171 24.30 12.91 18.22
CA ILE A 171 25.27 12.04 17.55
C ILE A 171 26.70 12.38 17.98
N ASP A 172 27.06 13.67 18.06
CA ASP A 172 28.39 14.09 18.52
C ASP A 172 28.71 13.58 19.93
N LYS A 173 27.70 13.45 20.79
CA LYS A 173 27.88 13.05 22.20
C LYS A 173 27.78 11.55 22.44
N GLN A 174 26.90 10.87 21.74
CA GLN A 174 26.53 9.49 22.04
C GLN A 174 26.74 8.54 20.85
N GLY A 175 27.01 9.09 19.66
CA GLY A 175 27.13 8.32 18.42
C GLY A 175 25.77 7.88 17.87
N ALA A 176 25.82 7.28 16.67
CA ALA A 176 24.72 6.62 15.99
C ALA A 176 24.94 5.12 15.94
N SER A 177 23.90 4.33 16.14
CA SER A 177 24.00 2.85 16.11
C SER A 177 23.80 2.26 14.71
N MET A 178 23.39 3.07 13.73
CA MET A 178 23.15 2.69 12.35
C MET A 178 23.29 3.90 11.43
N GLY A 179 23.45 3.64 10.14
CA GLY A 179 23.35 4.67 9.11
C GLY A 179 21.88 4.96 8.78
N ASP A 180 21.57 6.21 8.48
CA ASP A 180 20.20 6.63 8.27
C ASP A 180 20.11 7.86 7.38
N VAL A 181 18.89 8.10 6.84
CA VAL A 181 18.52 9.36 6.21
C VAL A 181 17.33 9.95 6.97
N VAL A 182 17.45 11.20 7.37
CA VAL A 182 16.42 11.91 8.15
C VAL A 182 16.05 13.19 7.43
N VAL A 183 14.75 13.47 7.35
CA VAL A 183 14.23 14.70 6.75
C VAL A 183 13.43 15.47 7.77
N PHE A 184 13.70 16.76 7.85
CA PHE A 184 13.03 17.72 8.72
C PHE A 184 12.44 18.83 7.87
N GLY A 185 11.23 19.25 8.17
CA GLY A 185 10.64 20.39 7.49
C GLY A 185 9.83 21.26 8.43
N ASP A 186 9.79 22.55 8.12
CA ASP A 186 8.87 23.51 8.70
C ASP A 186 8.30 24.40 7.60
N GLN A 187 7.65 25.51 7.94
CA GLN A 187 7.06 26.45 6.98
C GLN A 187 8.10 27.11 6.07
N ASP A 188 9.32 27.31 6.56
CA ASP A 188 10.34 28.12 5.88
C ASP A 188 11.31 27.25 5.08
N GLU A 189 11.64 26.06 5.55
CA GLU A 189 12.71 25.23 4.99
C GLU A 189 12.53 23.72 5.22
N VAL A 190 13.17 22.93 4.35
CA VAL A 190 13.33 21.49 4.50
C VAL A 190 14.82 21.18 4.57
N TRP A 191 15.19 20.25 5.45
CA TRP A 191 16.56 19.76 5.62
C TRP A 191 16.61 18.27 5.36
N TYR A 192 17.62 17.84 4.61
CA TYR A 192 17.93 16.44 4.31
C TYR A 192 19.26 16.09 4.98
N MET A 193 19.27 15.09 5.84
CA MET A 193 20.45 14.68 6.63
C MET A 193 20.77 13.21 6.39
N GLU A 194 22.04 12.91 6.13
CA GLU A 194 22.59 11.56 6.10
C GLU A 194 23.50 11.31 7.30
N ILE A 195 23.28 10.18 7.99
CA ILE A 195 24.11 9.69 9.09
C ILE A 195 24.92 8.52 8.54
N TYR A 196 26.21 8.71 8.36
CA TYR A 196 27.07 7.76 7.62
C TYR A 196 27.65 6.66 8.49
N SER A 197 28.09 6.98 9.71
CA SER A 197 28.79 6.08 10.61
C SER A 197 28.60 6.51 12.05
N GLY A 198 29.37 5.96 13.00
CA GLY A 198 29.19 6.21 14.41
C GLY A 198 29.06 7.68 14.80
N HIS A 199 29.83 8.58 14.16
CA HIS A 199 29.82 10.01 14.50
C HIS A 199 29.81 10.92 13.25
N GLN A 200 29.68 10.36 12.04
CA GLN A 200 29.72 11.16 10.84
C GLN A 200 28.35 11.38 10.24
N TYR A 201 28.03 12.63 9.95
CA TYR A 201 26.80 13.07 9.33
C TYR A 201 27.01 14.33 8.48
N VAL A 202 26.14 14.53 7.52
CA VAL A 202 25.99 15.79 6.78
C VAL A 202 24.51 16.06 6.56
N ALA A 203 24.08 17.27 6.86
CA ALA A 203 22.73 17.76 6.53
C ALA A 203 22.84 18.95 5.57
N ILE A 204 21.96 19.01 4.61
CA ILE A 204 21.81 20.15 3.69
C ILE A 204 20.43 20.78 3.83
N LYS A 205 20.35 22.10 3.77
CA LYS A 205 19.10 22.78 3.48
C LYS A 205 18.68 22.42 2.07
N TYR A 206 17.48 21.86 1.92
CA TYR A 206 17.01 21.35 0.62
C TYR A 206 16.67 22.49 -0.32
N PRO A 207 17.18 22.49 -1.57
CA PRO A 207 16.89 23.53 -2.55
C PRO A 207 15.41 23.58 -2.97
N ALA A 208 14.88 24.77 -3.16
CA ALA A 208 13.49 24.98 -3.53
C ALA A 208 13.16 24.55 -4.97
N ASP A 209 14.18 24.47 -5.82
CA ASP A 209 14.11 24.18 -7.26
C ASP A 209 14.53 22.76 -7.66
N LYS A 210 14.57 21.83 -6.71
CA LYS A 210 14.97 20.42 -6.94
C LYS A 210 13.90 19.46 -6.46
N PHE A 211 13.93 18.23 -7.02
CA PHE A 211 13.22 17.09 -6.46
C PHE A 211 14.15 15.90 -6.25
N SER A 212 13.77 15.00 -5.36
CA SER A 212 14.53 13.80 -5.01
C SER A 212 13.61 12.60 -4.83
N VAL A 213 14.09 11.43 -5.28
CA VAL A 213 13.57 10.13 -4.86
C VAL A 213 14.76 9.33 -4.33
N PHE A 214 14.69 8.88 -3.08
CA PHE A 214 15.83 8.28 -2.40
C PHE A 214 15.45 7.03 -1.61
N PRO A 215 15.80 5.84 -2.10
CA PRO A 215 15.74 4.60 -1.33
C PRO A 215 16.98 4.42 -0.42
N ASN A 216 17.09 3.26 0.22
CA ASN A 216 18.05 2.90 1.27
C ASN A 216 19.52 2.91 0.84
N ALA A 217 20.10 4.09 0.66
CA ALA A 217 21.52 4.34 0.41
C ALA A 217 21.82 5.81 0.74
N PHE A 218 23.09 6.20 0.76
CA PHE A 218 23.49 7.60 0.81
C PHE A 218 23.51 8.21 -0.60
N TRP A 219 22.99 9.42 -0.75
CA TRP A 219 22.76 10.03 -2.07
C TRP A 219 23.46 11.37 -2.23
N LEU A 220 23.95 12.00 -1.12
CA LEU A 220 24.65 13.28 -1.19
C LEU A 220 25.94 13.14 -2.00
N GLY A 221 26.02 13.84 -3.11
CA GLY A 221 27.21 13.96 -3.93
C GLY A 221 28.20 14.99 -3.38
N GLY A 222 28.66 15.90 -4.24
CA GLY A 222 29.56 16.98 -3.87
C GLY A 222 28.84 18.03 -2.98
N VAL A 223 29.36 18.26 -1.77
CA VAL A 223 28.81 19.24 -0.82
C VAL A 223 29.90 20.21 -0.40
N ASP A 224 29.63 21.53 -0.47
CA ASP A 224 30.52 22.56 0.11
C ASP A 224 30.34 22.62 1.63
N LEU A 225 31.21 21.96 2.36
CA LEU A 225 31.21 21.94 3.81
C LEU A 225 31.54 23.32 4.46
N ASN A 226 31.92 24.33 3.67
CA ASN A 226 32.16 25.69 4.13
C ASN A 226 30.90 26.55 4.13
N ASP A 227 29.86 26.14 3.42
CA ASP A 227 28.53 26.81 3.42
C ASP A 227 27.82 26.55 4.75
N LYS A 228 28.11 27.35 5.76
CA LYS A 228 27.52 27.18 7.11
C LYS A 228 26.07 27.64 7.22
N GLU A 229 25.55 28.32 6.21
CA GLU A 229 24.14 28.68 6.13
C GLU A 229 23.28 27.49 5.72
N ASN A 230 23.74 26.71 4.73
CA ASN A 230 22.97 25.65 4.10
C ASN A 230 23.49 24.23 4.42
N VAL A 231 24.62 24.11 5.16
CA VAL A 231 25.24 22.82 5.48
C VAL A 231 25.61 22.71 6.96
N ILE A 232 25.17 21.61 7.59
CA ILE A 232 25.59 21.20 8.93
C ILE A 232 26.27 19.85 8.81
N ALA A 233 27.52 19.74 9.22
CA ALA A 233 28.32 18.52 9.05
C ALA A 233 29.14 18.22 10.30
N SER A 234 29.36 16.93 10.56
CA SER A 234 30.32 16.48 11.58
C SER A 234 31.74 16.96 11.27
N LYS A 235 32.49 17.23 12.31
CA LYS A 235 33.83 17.83 12.18
C LYS A 235 34.81 16.97 11.37
N ASP A 236 34.72 15.67 11.53
CA ASP A 236 35.72 14.72 11.01
C ASP A 236 35.27 13.96 9.76
N VAL A 237 34.15 14.35 9.12
CA VAL A 237 33.57 13.64 7.95
C VAL A 237 34.58 13.46 6.81
N VAL A 238 35.37 14.47 6.47
CA VAL A 238 36.44 14.38 5.46
C VAL A 238 37.60 13.53 5.94
N LYS A 239 37.98 13.70 7.22
CA LYS A 239 39.10 12.99 7.83
C LYS A 239 38.84 11.48 7.87
N VAL A 240 37.65 11.07 8.30
CA VAL A 240 37.25 9.64 8.36
C VAL A 240 37.30 9.00 6.98
N ALA A 241 36.78 9.64 5.94
CA ALA A 241 36.86 9.14 4.57
C ALA A 241 38.32 9.00 4.07
N LYS A 242 39.19 9.95 4.42
CA LYS A 242 40.62 9.89 4.08
C LYS A 242 41.36 8.79 4.84
N ASP A 243 41.12 8.65 6.14
CA ASP A 243 41.73 7.60 6.97
C ASP A 243 41.25 6.21 6.53
N ALA A 244 39.99 6.06 6.11
CA ALA A 244 39.44 4.86 5.51
C ALA A 244 39.95 4.57 4.07
N LYS A 245 40.60 5.54 3.45
CA LYS A 245 41.05 5.50 2.04
C LYS A 245 39.93 5.32 1.03
N THR A 246 38.74 5.85 1.35
CA THR A 246 37.54 5.82 0.52
C THR A 246 37.18 7.21 0.01
N TYR A 247 37.94 8.24 0.36
CA TYR A 247 37.68 9.62 -0.05
C TYR A 247 37.64 9.76 -1.57
N VAL A 248 36.54 10.28 -2.07
CA VAL A 248 36.34 10.63 -3.48
C VAL A 248 36.06 12.13 -3.57
N GLU A 249 36.68 12.78 -4.56
CA GLU A 249 36.55 14.21 -4.81
C GLU A 249 35.83 14.42 -6.15
N THR A 250 34.90 15.37 -6.19
CA THR A 250 34.27 15.83 -7.44
C THR A 250 35.23 16.65 -8.29
N LYS A 251 34.87 16.90 -9.54
CA LYS A 251 35.66 17.76 -10.44
C LYS A 251 35.88 19.18 -9.90
N ASP A 252 34.96 19.63 -9.04
CA ASP A 252 34.99 20.98 -8.44
C ASP A 252 35.73 21.00 -7.09
N GLY A 253 36.37 19.93 -6.68
CA GLY A 253 37.16 19.83 -5.47
C GLY A 253 36.36 19.62 -4.19
N LEU A 254 35.08 19.26 -4.29
CA LEU A 254 34.22 18.95 -3.14
C LEU A 254 34.28 17.46 -2.79
N ILE A 255 34.08 17.12 -1.54
CA ILE A 255 33.91 15.70 -1.19
C ILE A 255 32.64 15.16 -1.81
N ASP A 256 32.73 14.03 -2.50
CA ASP A 256 31.60 13.23 -2.92
C ASP A 256 31.23 12.25 -1.80
N LEU A 257 30.21 12.57 -1.03
CA LEU A 257 29.84 11.85 0.19
C LEU A 257 29.31 10.44 -0.15
N ALA A 258 28.40 10.33 -1.09
CA ALA A 258 27.85 9.04 -1.51
C ALA A 258 28.94 8.10 -2.05
N ALA A 259 29.87 8.60 -2.88
CA ALA A 259 30.99 7.80 -3.39
C ALA A 259 32.00 7.42 -2.31
N SER A 260 32.16 8.25 -1.28
CA SER A 260 33.11 8.02 -0.18
C SER A 260 32.56 7.05 0.87
N TYR A 261 31.26 7.08 1.13
CA TYR A 261 30.66 6.39 2.27
C TYR A 261 29.84 5.15 1.92
N ASN A 262 29.17 5.09 0.74
CA ASN A 262 28.40 3.90 0.34
C ASN A 262 29.29 2.66 0.11
N PRO A 263 28.72 1.46 0.19
CA PRO A 263 29.26 0.28 -0.49
C PRO A 263 29.47 0.56 -1.98
N LYS A 264 30.46 -0.15 -2.59
CA LYS A 264 30.84 0.13 -3.99
C LYS A 264 29.73 -0.06 -5.01
N GLU A 265 28.82 -0.97 -4.75
CA GLU A 265 27.73 -1.31 -5.66
C GLU A 265 26.39 -0.89 -5.11
N LEU A 266 25.64 -0.12 -5.90
CA LEU A 266 24.24 0.20 -5.60
C LEU A 266 23.39 -1.05 -5.82
N ARG A 267 22.70 -1.50 -4.77
CA ARG A 267 21.76 -2.64 -4.85
C ARG A 267 20.68 -2.38 -5.93
N ASP A 268 20.38 -3.39 -6.76
CA ASP A 268 19.35 -3.27 -7.80
C ASP A 268 17.98 -2.85 -7.23
N THR A 269 17.65 -3.26 -6.00
CA THR A 269 16.44 -2.83 -5.30
C THR A 269 16.39 -1.33 -4.98
N ASN A 270 17.53 -0.66 -4.84
CA ASN A 270 17.62 0.79 -4.70
C ASN A 270 17.56 1.45 -6.08
N ARG A 271 18.33 0.92 -7.02
CA ARG A 271 18.35 1.37 -8.42
C ARG A 271 16.95 1.41 -9.03
N SER A 272 16.20 0.32 -8.89
CA SER A 272 14.87 0.20 -9.47
C SER A 272 13.89 1.25 -8.95
N ARG A 273 13.96 1.57 -7.65
CA ARG A 273 13.06 2.55 -7.02
C ARG A 273 13.45 4.00 -7.34
N VAL A 274 14.76 4.33 -7.30
CA VAL A 274 15.19 5.69 -7.65
C VAL A 274 14.92 5.98 -9.12
N TRP A 275 15.21 5.02 -10.00
CA TRP A 275 14.95 5.17 -11.43
C TRP A 275 13.46 5.36 -11.72
N SER A 276 12.61 4.44 -11.24
CA SER A 276 11.17 4.53 -11.50
C SER A 276 10.55 5.79 -10.89
N GLY A 277 11.01 6.20 -9.72
CA GLY A 277 10.49 7.40 -9.08
C GLY A 277 10.90 8.70 -9.77
N ILE A 278 12.12 8.80 -10.29
CA ILE A 278 12.53 9.95 -11.10
C ILE A 278 11.67 10.03 -12.37
N HIS A 279 11.45 8.90 -13.07
CA HIS A 279 10.66 8.90 -14.30
C HIS A 279 9.15 9.06 -14.05
N ASP A 280 8.66 8.77 -12.86
CA ASP A 280 7.28 9.00 -12.46
C ASP A 280 7.00 10.50 -12.25
N LEU A 281 7.91 11.20 -11.55
CA LEU A 281 7.81 12.64 -11.28
C LEU A 281 8.26 13.50 -12.47
N ASP A 282 9.17 12.99 -13.31
CA ASP A 282 9.67 13.63 -14.52
C ASP A 282 9.64 12.67 -15.70
N PRO A 283 8.49 12.52 -16.38
CA PRO A 283 8.36 11.61 -17.54
C PRO A 283 9.29 11.92 -18.71
N ASN A 284 9.86 13.13 -18.76
CA ASN A 284 10.82 13.55 -19.79
C ASN A 284 12.29 13.22 -19.39
N SER A 285 12.52 12.65 -18.21
CA SER A 285 13.85 12.26 -17.77
C SER A 285 14.51 11.27 -18.75
N THR A 286 15.77 11.51 -19.07
CA THR A 286 16.59 10.64 -19.95
C THR A 286 17.58 9.77 -19.18
N ILE A 287 17.51 9.73 -17.85
CA ILE A 287 18.43 8.95 -17.02
C ILE A 287 18.17 7.45 -17.28
N PRO A 288 19.16 6.69 -17.82
CA PRO A 288 18.94 5.28 -18.11
C PRO A 288 18.93 4.44 -16.83
N TYR A 289 18.27 3.27 -16.88
CA TYR A 289 18.19 2.35 -15.73
C TYR A 289 19.57 1.90 -15.23
N ASP A 290 20.50 1.68 -16.13
CA ASP A 290 21.87 1.23 -15.86
C ASP A 290 22.87 2.36 -15.62
N ALA A 291 22.38 3.58 -15.36
CA ALA A 291 23.26 4.69 -15.00
C ALA A 291 24.19 4.31 -13.84
N ASP A 292 25.44 4.69 -13.92
CA ASP A 292 26.43 4.45 -12.87
C ASP A 292 26.01 5.09 -11.54
N ARG A 293 25.35 6.24 -11.63
CA ARG A 293 24.86 7.04 -10.48
C ARG A 293 23.54 7.70 -10.79
N PHE A 294 22.76 7.89 -9.75
CA PHE A 294 21.58 8.74 -9.74
C PHE A 294 21.85 9.94 -8.84
N PRO A 295 21.55 11.17 -9.28
CA PRO A 295 21.68 12.35 -8.42
C PRO A 295 20.60 12.33 -7.33
N LEU A 296 20.91 12.88 -6.14
CA LEU A 296 19.89 13.20 -5.16
C LEU A 296 19.04 14.37 -5.68
N LEU A 297 19.68 15.45 -6.06
CA LEU A 297 19.05 16.69 -6.50
C LEU A 297 18.80 16.65 -8.01
N ASN A 298 17.53 16.52 -8.42
CA ASN A 298 17.14 16.49 -9.81
C ASN A 298 16.44 17.80 -10.21
N ASP A 299 16.71 18.27 -11.42
CA ASP A 299 15.92 19.29 -12.09
C ASP A 299 14.75 18.63 -12.80
N LEU A 300 13.61 19.32 -12.97
CA LEU A 300 12.60 18.90 -13.93
C LEU A 300 13.13 19.15 -15.35
N SER A 301 12.95 18.18 -16.21
CA SER A 301 13.32 18.27 -17.63
C SER A 301 12.53 19.38 -18.33
N GLU A 302 13.10 19.93 -19.41
CA GLU A 302 12.40 20.94 -20.21
C GLU A 302 11.07 20.38 -20.75
N GLY A 303 9.99 21.11 -20.51
CA GLY A 303 8.64 20.73 -20.91
C GLY A 303 7.91 19.80 -19.96
N SER A 304 8.51 19.42 -18.82
CA SER A 304 7.80 18.70 -17.76
C SER A 304 6.86 19.64 -17.00
N GLU A 305 5.72 19.10 -16.59
CA GLU A 305 4.75 19.81 -15.77
C GLU A 305 5.24 19.93 -14.32
N LYS A 306 4.73 20.92 -13.58
CA LYS A 306 4.95 21.03 -12.15
C LYS A 306 4.23 19.89 -11.41
N ILE A 307 4.83 19.44 -10.34
CA ILE A 307 4.37 18.32 -9.51
C ILE A 307 3.26 18.79 -8.57
N ASP A 308 2.15 18.09 -8.53
CA ASP A 308 1.11 18.33 -7.53
C ASP A 308 1.17 17.26 -6.41
N ILE A 309 0.32 17.43 -5.39
CA ILE A 309 0.26 16.48 -4.28
C ILE A 309 -0.19 15.09 -4.74
N LYS A 310 -1.05 14.99 -5.76
CA LYS A 310 -1.52 13.70 -6.28
C LYS A 310 -0.39 12.91 -6.94
N ASP A 311 0.53 13.61 -7.63
CA ASP A 311 1.71 12.97 -8.23
C ASP A 311 2.58 12.32 -7.14
N ALA A 312 2.82 13.04 -6.03
CA ALA A 312 3.59 12.51 -4.90
C ALA A 312 2.87 11.34 -4.18
N LEU A 313 1.54 11.40 -4.03
CA LEU A 313 0.76 10.30 -3.48
C LEU A 313 0.79 9.07 -4.40
N ASN A 314 0.72 9.28 -5.71
CA ASN A 314 0.76 8.22 -6.71
C ASN A 314 2.16 7.62 -6.88
N LEU A 315 3.23 8.40 -6.68
CA LEU A 315 4.61 7.90 -6.65
C LEU A 315 4.75 6.69 -5.72
N PHE A 316 4.11 6.73 -4.53
CA PHE A 316 4.17 5.62 -3.58
C PHE A 316 3.30 4.42 -3.98
N ARG A 317 2.60 4.52 -5.10
CA ARG A 317 1.87 3.43 -5.78
C ARG A 317 2.58 2.92 -7.02
N ASN A 318 3.68 3.57 -7.44
CA ASN A 318 4.38 3.23 -8.69
C ASN A 318 4.83 1.75 -8.69
N ARG A 319 4.44 1.04 -9.74
CA ARG A 319 4.80 -0.36 -10.01
C ARG A 319 5.30 -0.56 -11.44
N PHE A 320 6.07 0.41 -11.94
CA PHE A 320 6.64 0.42 -13.30
C PHE A 320 5.58 0.54 -14.40
N GLU A 321 4.44 1.18 -14.14
CA GLU A 321 3.41 1.43 -15.13
C GLU A 321 4.03 2.12 -16.37
N GLY A 322 3.69 1.62 -17.56
CA GLY A 322 4.23 2.16 -18.83
C GLY A 322 5.65 1.74 -19.19
N THR A 323 6.27 0.82 -18.44
CA THR A 323 7.62 0.29 -18.71
C THR A 323 7.59 -1.22 -19.03
N ASP A 324 8.73 -1.75 -19.51
CA ASP A 324 8.89 -3.19 -19.76
C ASP A 324 9.18 -4.01 -18.49
N TYR A 325 9.41 -3.36 -17.35
CA TYR A 325 9.72 -4.04 -16.10
C TYR A 325 8.47 -4.59 -15.41
N VAL A 326 8.61 -5.77 -14.82
CA VAL A 326 7.55 -6.43 -14.06
C VAL A 326 7.78 -6.23 -12.56
N PRO A 327 6.83 -5.62 -11.85
CA PRO A 327 6.97 -5.43 -10.40
C PRO A 327 6.91 -6.77 -9.68
N SER A 328 7.83 -6.98 -8.72
CA SER A 328 7.78 -8.14 -7.84
C SER A 328 8.17 -7.76 -6.41
N ASP A 329 7.31 -8.08 -5.46
CA ASP A 329 7.60 -8.01 -4.03
C ASP A 329 8.38 -9.25 -3.54
N ASN A 330 8.42 -10.32 -4.35
CA ASN A 330 9.08 -11.58 -4.03
C ASN A 330 10.60 -11.56 -4.36
N LYS A 331 11.44 -11.64 -3.32
CA LYS A 331 12.91 -11.66 -3.47
C LYS A 331 13.41 -12.84 -4.30
N ALA A 332 12.82 -14.03 -4.15
CA ALA A 332 13.24 -15.21 -4.89
C ALA A 332 12.95 -15.08 -6.39
N GLU A 333 11.81 -14.48 -6.74
CA GLU A 333 11.43 -14.22 -8.13
C GLU A 333 12.38 -13.20 -8.79
N ARG A 334 12.70 -12.09 -8.10
CA ARG A 334 13.68 -11.11 -8.57
C ARG A 334 15.08 -11.72 -8.75
N ASN A 335 15.51 -12.59 -7.84
CA ASN A 335 16.79 -13.28 -7.94
C ASN A 335 16.83 -14.30 -9.09
N ALA A 336 15.69 -14.91 -9.42
CA ALA A 336 15.61 -15.89 -10.51
C ALA A 336 15.67 -15.22 -11.89
N ASN A 337 15.12 -14.01 -12.04
CA ASN A 337 15.16 -13.25 -13.28
C ASN A 337 15.27 -11.74 -13.00
N PRO A 338 16.47 -11.25 -12.64
CA PRO A 338 16.68 -9.86 -12.25
C PRO A 338 16.53 -8.86 -13.41
N ASP A 339 16.64 -9.29 -14.67
CA ASP A 339 16.45 -8.41 -15.81
C ASP A 339 14.98 -8.04 -16.02
N LYS A 340 14.08 -8.93 -15.67
CA LYS A 340 12.64 -8.78 -15.84
C LYS A 340 11.94 -8.24 -14.58
N TYR A 341 12.20 -8.86 -13.43
CA TYR A 341 11.49 -8.58 -12.20
C TYR A 341 12.23 -7.55 -11.33
N LYS A 342 11.59 -6.44 -11.07
CA LYS A 342 12.15 -5.33 -10.30
C LYS A 342 11.34 -5.06 -9.03
N ARG A 343 12.03 -4.54 -7.99
CA ARG A 343 11.35 -4.09 -6.78
C ARG A 343 10.67 -2.75 -7.04
N PRO A 344 9.32 -2.66 -6.91
CA PRO A 344 8.60 -1.40 -7.08
C PRO A 344 8.73 -0.49 -5.83
N ILE A 345 8.37 0.78 -5.98
CA ILE A 345 8.11 1.69 -4.86
C ILE A 345 6.84 1.25 -4.16
N GLY A 346 5.74 1.09 -4.90
CA GLY A 346 4.47 0.59 -4.38
C GLY A 346 4.57 -0.87 -3.97
N SER A 347 4.81 -1.11 -2.68
CA SER A 347 4.98 -2.45 -2.10
C SER A 347 3.76 -2.89 -1.32
N ILE A 348 3.43 -4.19 -1.41
CA ILE A 348 2.39 -4.81 -0.56
C ILE A 348 2.83 -4.89 0.91
N ASN A 349 4.13 -4.74 1.18
CA ASN A 349 4.73 -4.83 2.51
C ASN A 349 4.83 -3.47 3.21
N THR A 350 4.36 -2.40 2.59
CA THR A 350 4.32 -1.08 3.24
C THR A 350 3.42 -1.13 4.47
N MET A 351 3.97 -0.81 5.64
CA MET A 351 3.27 -0.78 6.92
C MET A 351 2.52 0.52 7.13
N GLN A 352 3.11 1.62 6.68
CA GLN A 352 2.53 2.94 6.62
C GLN A 352 3.28 3.79 5.60
N ALA A 353 2.64 4.86 5.13
CA ALA A 353 3.31 5.90 4.36
C ALA A 353 2.75 7.26 4.76
N HIS A 354 3.59 8.29 4.63
CA HIS A 354 3.19 9.66 4.90
C HIS A 354 3.89 10.62 3.95
N ILE A 355 3.21 11.73 3.68
CA ILE A 355 3.72 12.88 2.92
C ILE A 355 3.31 14.14 3.65
N PHE A 356 4.28 14.96 4.00
CA PHE A 356 4.07 16.31 4.49
C PHE A 356 3.93 17.26 3.31
N GLN A 357 2.90 18.09 3.32
CA GLN A 357 2.67 19.18 2.38
C GLN A 357 2.64 20.47 3.18
N THR A 358 3.74 21.24 3.16
CA THR A 358 3.78 22.57 3.79
C THR A 358 3.30 23.61 2.81
N LYS A 359 2.25 24.35 3.15
CA LYS A 359 1.55 25.23 2.22
C LYS A 359 1.89 26.70 2.47
N GLU A 360 2.15 27.43 1.39
CA GLU A 360 2.33 28.86 1.48
C GLU A 360 1.08 29.56 2.07
N GLY A 361 1.30 30.54 2.94
CA GLY A 361 0.20 31.24 3.61
C GLY A 361 -0.37 30.57 4.85
N TYR A 362 0.09 29.37 5.17
CA TYR A 362 -0.27 28.70 6.43
C TYR A 362 0.54 29.27 7.60
N PRO A 363 0.02 29.16 8.85
CA PRO A 363 0.75 29.57 10.04
C PRO A 363 2.01 28.71 10.24
N LYS A 364 3.08 29.30 10.81
CA LYS A 364 4.34 28.58 11.07
C LYS A 364 4.15 27.39 12.01
N GLU A 365 3.30 27.53 13.00
CA GLU A 365 3.04 26.48 14.01
C GLU A 365 2.13 25.36 13.48
N ALA A 366 1.49 25.57 12.33
CA ALA A 366 0.64 24.58 11.66
C ALA A 366 0.82 24.72 10.15
N PRO A 367 1.99 24.28 9.60
CA PRO A 367 2.45 24.66 8.26
C PRO A 367 1.72 23.95 7.13
N GLY A 368 0.85 22.99 7.43
CA GLY A 368 0.18 22.25 6.37
C GLY A 368 -0.51 20.97 6.83
N ILE A 369 -0.47 19.99 5.96
CA ILE A 369 -1.16 18.71 6.09
C ILE A 369 -0.14 17.57 6.01
N MET A 370 -0.28 16.56 6.85
CA MET A 370 0.36 15.27 6.67
C MET A 370 -0.66 14.31 6.03
N TRP A 371 -0.41 13.94 4.79
CA TRP A 371 -1.13 12.84 4.14
C TRP A 371 -0.60 11.52 4.68
N MET A 372 -1.47 10.67 5.18
CA MET A 372 -1.06 9.43 5.84
C MET A 372 -1.89 8.25 5.36
N THR A 373 -1.27 7.09 5.26
CA THR A 373 -1.93 5.79 5.17
C THR A 373 -1.32 4.82 6.18
N LEU A 374 -2.14 4.12 6.94
CA LEU A 374 -1.71 3.05 7.85
C LEU A 374 -1.81 1.71 7.13
N GLY A 375 -0.82 1.44 6.29
CA GLY A 375 -0.68 0.27 5.43
C GLY A 375 -0.19 0.63 4.03
N SER A 376 -0.35 -0.28 3.08
CA SER A 376 0.11 -0.08 1.71
C SER A 376 -0.78 0.89 0.93
N PRO A 377 -0.24 2.02 0.41
CA PRO A 377 -1.01 2.96 -0.40
C PRO A 377 -1.57 2.37 -1.69
N LEU A 378 -1.13 1.17 -2.07
CA LEU A 378 -1.69 0.45 -3.21
C LEU A 378 -3.19 0.18 -3.08
N ASN A 379 -3.64 -0.12 -1.86
CA ASN A 379 -4.99 -0.61 -1.59
C ASN A 379 -5.66 0.11 -0.40
N ILE A 380 -4.96 1.06 0.23
CA ILE A 380 -5.40 1.79 1.41
C ILE A 380 -5.36 3.29 1.12
N PRO A 381 -6.39 4.06 1.46
CA PRO A 381 -6.46 5.47 1.10
C PRO A 381 -5.51 6.35 1.90
N TRP A 382 -5.09 7.44 1.28
CA TRP A 382 -4.46 8.57 1.91
C TRP A 382 -5.49 9.42 2.65
N ILE A 383 -5.18 9.77 3.89
CA ILE A 383 -6.03 10.57 4.77
C ILE A 383 -5.28 11.84 5.13
N PRO A 384 -5.85 13.03 4.91
CA PRO A 384 -5.21 14.29 5.28
C PRO A 384 -5.38 14.56 6.78
N ILE A 385 -4.25 14.77 7.47
CA ILE A 385 -4.15 15.07 8.91
C ILE A 385 -3.61 16.48 9.05
N PHE A 386 -4.35 17.38 9.68
CA PHE A 386 -3.89 18.74 9.95
C PHE A 386 -2.77 18.75 10.98
N ALA A 387 -1.81 19.68 10.85
CA ALA A 387 -0.62 19.73 11.71
C ALA A 387 -0.95 20.09 13.19
N ASP A 388 -2.10 20.68 13.48
CA ASP A 388 -2.48 21.20 14.79
C ASP A 388 -3.51 20.36 15.57
N ILE A 389 -3.83 19.13 15.10
CA ILE A 389 -4.82 18.27 15.76
C ILE A 389 -4.52 18.03 17.24
N ASN A 390 -5.57 17.86 18.03
CA ASN A 390 -5.49 17.56 19.47
C ASN A 390 -5.77 16.09 19.79
N ASP A 391 -6.40 15.35 18.88
CA ASP A 391 -6.75 13.95 19.11
C ASP A 391 -6.93 13.18 17.79
N SER A 392 -6.98 11.87 17.87
CA SER A 392 -7.27 10.90 16.81
C SER A 392 -8.33 9.92 17.31
N SER A 393 -9.00 9.21 16.42
CA SER A 393 -10.07 8.29 16.78
C SER A 393 -9.55 7.05 17.53
N ALA A 394 -10.45 6.37 18.22
CA ALA A 394 -10.13 5.14 18.95
C ALA A 394 -9.63 4.03 18.00
N GLU A 395 -10.16 3.98 16.79
CA GLU A 395 -9.82 3.03 15.75
C GLU A 395 -8.39 3.23 15.22
N PHE A 396 -7.94 4.50 15.10
CA PHE A 396 -6.60 4.87 14.67
C PHE A 396 -5.57 4.77 15.80
N LYS A 397 -5.99 4.89 17.05
CA LYS A 397 -5.15 4.70 18.25
C LYS A 397 -5.08 3.24 18.73
N ASN A 398 -5.89 2.34 18.16
CA ASN A 398 -6.00 0.95 18.63
C ASN A 398 -4.65 0.22 18.59
N ASP A 399 -4.23 -0.30 19.73
CA ASP A 399 -2.92 -0.94 19.98
C ASP A 399 -3.03 -2.47 20.06
N ALA A 400 -3.96 -3.06 19.35
CA ALA A 400 -4.11 -4.52 19.32
C ALA A 400 -2.90 -5.18 18.62
N PRO A 401 -2.26 -6.19 19.23
CA PRO A 401 -1.07 -6.85 18.66
C PRO A 401 -1.40 -7.77 17.47
N THR A 402 -2.67 -8.09 17.27
CA THR A 402 -3.18 -8.96 16.20
C THR A 402 -4.49 -8.39 15.68
N TYR A 403 -5.06 -8.99 14.62
CA TYR A 403 -6.32 -8.55 14.04
C TYR A 403 -7.39 -8.22 15.09
N ASP A 404 -7.89 -7.00 14.98
CA ASP A 404 -9.02 -6.47 15.72
C ASP A 404 -9.92 -5.69 14.77
N ALA A 405 -11.20 -6.03 14.71
CA ALA A 405 -12.18 -5.38 13.84
C ALA A 405 -12.45 -3.89 14.19
N ASN A 406 -12.00 -3.44 15.36
CA ASN A 406 -12.04 -2.03 15.79
C ASN A 406 -10.71 -1.30 15.55
N SER A 407 -9.74 -1.91 14.89
CA SER A 407 -8.48 -1.27 14.50
C SER A 407 -8.53 -0.93 13.03
N TYR A 408 -8.34 0.36 12.70
CA TYR A 408 -8.21 0.79 11.31
C TYR A 408 -7.08 0.04 10.61
N TYR A 409 -5.89 -0.04 11.23
CA TYR A 409 -4.74 -0.75 10.69
C TYR A 409 -5.03 -2.20 10.32
N TRP A 410 -5.70 -2.96 11.22
CA TRP A 410 -5.95 -4.38 10.96
C TRP A 410 -7.03 -4.61 9.92
N VAL A 411 -8.07 -3.77 9.89
CA VAL A 411 -9.09 -3.83 8.83
C VAL A 411 -8.46 -3.51 7.48
N ALA A 412 -7.72 -2.43 7.36
CA ALA A 412 -7.01 -2.02 6.15
C ALA A 412 -5.94 -3.05 5.72
N SER A 413 -5.18 -3.61 6.67
CA SER A 413 -4.23 -4.69 6.38
C SER A 413 -4.92 -5.92 5.80
N SER A 414 -6.11 -6.28 6.30
CA SER A 414 -6.87 -7.41 5.75
C SER A 414 -7.35 -7.15 4.31
N VAL A 415 -7.74 -5.92 3.97
CA VAL A 415 -8.04 -5.50 2.58
C VAL A 415 -6.80 -5.70 1.71
N ASN A 416 -5.65 -5.20 2.16
CA ASN A 416 -4.40 -5.37 1.43
C ASN A 416 -4.02 -6.85 1.24
N ASP A 417 -4.27 -7.72 2.21
CA ASP A 417 -4.01 -9.16 2.09
C ASP A 417 -4.93 -9.84 1.08
N LEU A 418 -6.22 -9.50 1.10
CA LEU A 418 -7.20 -10.03 0.15
C LEU A 418 -6.84 -9.66 -1.29
N VAL A 419 -6.46 -8.40 -1.52
CA VAL A 419 -6.05 -7.92 -2.86
C VAL A 419 -4.71 -8.50 -3.27
N SER A 420 -3.74 -8.59 -2.34
CA SER A 420 -2.40 -9.10 -2.65
C SER A 420 -2.41 -10.58 -3.03
N GLY A 421 -3.33 -11.35 -2.45
CA GLY A 421 -3.54 -12.76 -2.82
C GLY A 421 -4.12 -12.95 -4.22
N ASP A 422 -4.65 -11.89 -4.84
CA ASP A 422 -5.29 -11.92 -6.15
C ASP A 422 -5.19 -10.58 -6.87
N ARG A 423 -3.97 -10.09 -6.99
CA ARG A 423 -3.71 -8.75 -7.49
C ARG A 423 -4.09 -8.56 -8.95
N GLU A 424 -3.95 -9.60 -9.78
CA GLU A 424 -4.26 -9.53 -11.21
C GLU A 424 -5.73 -9.19 -11.44
N ASP A 425 -6.63 -9.80 -10.66
CA ASP A 425 -8.08 -9.63 -10.84
C ASP A 425 -8.67 -8.51 -9.95
N LEU A 426 -8.08 -8.25 -8.77
CA LEU A 426 -8.65 -7.33 -7.78
C LEU A 426 -7.88 -6.00 -7.65
N GLY A 427 -6.60 -5.95 -8.08
CA GLY A 427 -5.73 -4.82 -7.83
C GLY A 427 -6.25 -3.51 -8.40
N ASP A 428 -6.50 -3.46 -9.70
CA ASP A 428 -6.89 -2.23 -10.39
C ASP A 428 -8.28 -1.75 -9.96
N SER A 429 -9.23 -2.69 -9.80
CA SER A 429 -10.59 -2.34 -9.36
C SER A 429 -10.65 -1.82 -7.92
N THR A 430 -9.79 -2.33 -7.04
CA THR A 430 -9.67 -1.84 -5.66
C THR A 430 -8.99 -0.48 -5.64
N ARG A 431 -7.88 -0.31 -6.37
CA ARG A 431 -7.20 0.98 -6.50
C ARG A 431 -8.13 2.09 -7.00
N ALA A 432 -8.95 1.81 -8.02
CA ALA A 432 -9.91 2.77 -8.55
C ALA A 432 -10.89 3.27 -7.46
N LYS A 433 -11.41 2.37 -6.62
CA LYS A 433 -12.29 2.74 -5.50
C LYS A 433 -11.56 3.55 -4.43
N VAL A 434 -10.32 3.19 -4.13
CA VAL A 434 -9.48 3.94 -3.16
C VAL A 434 -9.23 5.36 -3.66
N VAL A 435 -8.84 5.52 -4.93
CA VAL A 435 -8.62 6.84 -5.54
C VAL A 435 -9.90 7.67 -5.57
N GLU A 436 -11.04 7.09 -5.93
CA GLU A 436 -12.35 7.78 -5.90
C GLU A 436 -12.71 8.28 -4.49
N PHE A 437 -12.44 7.47 -3.46
CA PHE A 437 -12.65 7.88 -2.07
C PHE A 437 -11.74 9.06 -1.69
N GLU A 438 -10.46 9.02 -2.04
CA GLU A 438 -9.48 10.09 -1.80
C GLU A 438 -9.87 11.39 -2.52
N GLU A 439 -10.31 11.30 -3.77
CA GLU A 439 -10.81 12.47 -4.50
C GLU A 439 -12.01 13.10 -3.82
N GLY A 440 -12.88 12.28 -3.22
CA GLY A 440 -13.98 12.75 -2.40
C GLY A 440 -13.55 13.47 -1.11
N LEU A 441 -12.41 13.10 -0.51
CA LEU A 441 -11.80 13.83 0.61
C LEU A 441 -11.15 15.13 0.12
N MET A 442 -10.32 15.05 -0.94
CA MET A 442 -9.61 16.20 -1.53
C MET A 442 -10.56 17.31 -1.97
N ALA A 443 -11.70 16.97 -2.56
CA ALA A 443 -12.69 17.94 -3.00
C ALA A 443 -13.27 18.79 -1.87
N LYS A 444 -13.24 18.32 -0.62
CA LYS A 444 -13.73 19.04 0.56
C LYS A 444 -12.67 19.92 1.22
N LEU A 445 -11.38 19.62 0.99
CA LEU A 445 -10.29 20.30 1.68
C LEU A 445 -10.26 21.81 1.49
N PRO A 446 -10.44 22.39 0.29
CA PRO A 446 -10.35 23.83 0.11
C PRO A 446 -11.32 24.65 0.97
N GLU A 447 -12.52 24.12 1.18
CA GLU A 447 -13.53 24.76 2.06
C GLU A 447 -13.15 24.61 3.54
N ILE A 448 -12.69 23.41 3.94
CA ILE A 448 -12.21 23.14 5.31
C ILE A 448 -11.00 23.99 5.64
N GLU A 449 -10.01 24.07 4.76
CA GLU A 449 -8.79 24.85 4.92
C GLU A 449 -9.11 26.35 5.07
N LYS A 450 -10.01 26.87 4.25
CA LYS A 450 -10.45 28.26 4.33
C LYS A 450 -11.08 28.58 5.70
N GLU A 451 -12.03 27.76 6.16
CA GLU A 451 -12.68 27.94 7.47
C GLU A 451 -11.66 27.82 8.62
N TRP A 452 -10.75 26.84 8.52
CA TRP A 452 -9.70 26.65 9.49
C TRP A 452 -8.76 27.85 9.58
N LEU A 453 -8.30 28.42 8.45
CA LEU A 453 -7.45 29.62 8.43
C LEU A 453 -8.15 30.84 9.01
N GLU A 454 -9.46 31.02 8.72
CA GLU A 454 -10.25 32.10 9.29
C GLU A 454 -10.38 31.97 10.83
N LEU A 455 -10.53 30.74 11.34
CA LEU A 455 -10.56 30.44 12.76
C LEU A 455 -9.17 30.65 13.39
N TYR A 456 -8.12 30.18 12.74
CA TYR A 456 -6.74 30.29 13.23
C TYR A 456 -6.30 31.74 13.42
N ALA A 457 -6.69 32.62 12.52
CA ALA A 457 -6.43 34.06 12.62
C ALA A 457 -7.12 34.73 13.83
N GLN A 458 -8.18 34.13 14.36
CA GLN A 458 -8.96 34.66 15.49
C GLN A 458 -8.60 33.97 16.81
N ASP A 459 -8.46 32.64 16.81
CA ASP A 459 -8.32 31.79 17.98
C ASP A 459 -7.69 30.45 17.59
N LYS A 460 -6.42 30.25 17.90
CA LYS A 460 -5.65 29.03 17.55
C LYS A 460 -6.25 27.77 18.19
N ASP A 461 -6.79 27.88 19.41
CA ASP A 461 -7.36 26.74 20.10
C ASP A 461 -8.65 26.27 19.41
N LYS A 462 -9.49 27.22 18.98
CA LYS A 462 -10.70 26.88 18.18
C LYS A 462 -10.36 26.32 16.81
N ALA A 463 -9.30 26.80 16.17
CA ALA A 463 -8.82 26.23 14.92
C ALA A 463 -8.37 24.78 15.13
N ALA A 464 -7.61 24.49 16.19
CA ALA A 464 -7.20 23.14 16.53
C ALA A 464 -8.37 22.22 16.92
N GLU A 465 -9.41 22.75 17.61
CA GLU A 465 -10.65 21.99 17.83
C GLU A 465 -11.37 21.67 16.52
N PHE A 466 -11.43 22.63 15.60
CA PHE A 466 -12.06 22.46 14.29
C PHE A 466 -11.30 21.45 13.42
N SER A 467 -9.99 21.60 13.27
CA SER A 467 -9.14 20.67 12.49
C SER A 467 -9.19 19.26 13.07
N THR A 468 -9.17 19.12 14.40
CA THR A 468 -9.37 17.84 15.09
C THR A 468 -10.70 17.20 14.71
N LYS A 469 -11.80 17.98 14.82
CA LYS A 469 -13.13 17.48 14.45
C LYS A 469 -13.17 17.01 12.99
N LYS A 470 -12.57 17.78 12.06
CA LYS A 470 -12.54 17.42 10.64
C LYS A 470 -11.68 16.18 10.38
N THR A 471 -10.54 16.05 11.04
CA THR A 471 -9.71 14.85 10.99
C THR A 471 -10.48 13.62 11.47
N LEU A 472 -11.16 13.70 12.62
CA LEU A 472 -12.00 12.60 13.14
C LEU A 472 -13.14 12.22 12.18
N GLU A 473 -13.76 13.20 11.50
CA GLU A 473 -14.77 12.94 10.47
C GLU A 473 -14.17 12.16 9.28
N MET A 474 -12.94 12.49 8.84
CA MET A 474 -12.25 11.83 7.74
C MET A 474 -11.73 10.44 8.13
N GLU A 475 -11.19 10.28 9.34
CA GLU A 475 -10.78 8.97 9.89
C GLU A 475 -11.97 8.01 9.96
N LYS A 476 -13.11 8.48 10.47
CA LYS A 476 -14.35 7.68 10.51
C LYS A 476 -14.79 7.25 9.11
N ALA A 477 -14.80 8.17 8.15
CA ALA A 477 -15.18 7.87 6.77
C ALA A 477 -14.23 6.83 6.15
N ALA A 478 -12.92 6.94 6.41
CA ALA A 478 -11.93 5.99 5.94
C ALA A 478 -12.11 4.61 6.58
N PHE A 479 -12.43 4.54 7.86
CA PHE A 479 -12.69 3.27 8.54
C PHE A 479 -13.94 2.57 7.99
N GLU A 480 -15.04 3.31 7.81
CA GLU A 480 -16.27 2.79 7.21
C GLU A 480 -16.05 2.32 5.76
N PHE A 481 -15.24 3.06 4.99
CA PHE A 481 -14.85 2.68 3.63
C PHE A 481 -14.08 1.35 3.62
N GLU A 482 -13.03 1.21 4.47
CA GLU A 482 -12.22 0.00 4.56
C GLU A 482 -13.04 -1.22 5.03
N GLN A 483 -13.95 -1.04 6.00
CA GLN A 483 -14.87 -2.11 6.41
C GLN A 483 -15.78 -2.55 5.26
N GLY A 484 -16.29 -1.60 4.49
CA GLY A 484 -17.10 -1.87 3.29
C GLY A 484 -16.32 -2.65 2.25
N LEU A 485 -15.10 -2.21 1.97
CA LEU A 485 -14.20 -2.83 1.01
C LEU A 485 -13.78 -4.25 1.44
N GLN A 486 -13.40 -4.43 2.71
CA GLN A 486 -13.11 -5.74 3.30
C GLN A 486 -14.28 -6.71 3.11
N LYS A 487 -15.51 -6.26 3.44
CA LYS A 487 -16.73 -7.06 3.29
C LYS A 487 -16.97 -7.47 1.83
N ASP A 488 -16.78 -6.54 0.88
CA ASP A 488 -16.99 -6.83 -0.54
C ASP A 488 -15.93 -7.76 -1.12
N LEU A 489 -14.67 -7.53 -0.79
CA LEU A 489 -13.56 -8.40 -1.20
C LEU A 489 -13.67 -9.81 -0.62
N SER A 490 -14.11 -9.95 0.63
CA SER A 490 -14.34 -11.27 1.26
C SER A 490 -15.39 -12.11 0.54
N LYS A 491 -16.31 -11.49 -0.23
CA LYS A 491 -17.29 -12.23 -1.03
C LYS A 491 -16.65 -12.89 -2.25
N VAL A 492 -15.65 -12.26 -2.86
CA VAL A 492 -15.01 -12.68 -4.10
C VAL A 492 -13.72 -13.46 -3.89
N SER A 493 -13.03 -13.23 -2.78
CA SER A 493 -11.80 -13.94 -2.41
C SER A 493 -12.14 -15.31 -1.81
N LYS A 494 -12.50 -16.29 -2.69
CA LYS A 494 -12.82 -17.66 -2.29
C LYS A 494 -11.63 -18.57 -2.55
N ALA A 495 -11.27 -19.40 -1.58
CA ALA A 495 -10.10 -20.27 -1.65
C ALA A 495 -10.14 -21.26 -2.83
N ASP A 496 -11.34 -21.68 -3.25
CA ASP A 496 -11.56 -22.62 -4.36
C ASP A 496 -11.63 -21.95 -5.74
N LEU A 497 -11.39 -20.64 -5.81
CA LEU A 497 -11.25 -19.89 -7.06
C LEU A 497 -9.79 -19.61 -7.42
N ILE A 498 -8.85 -19.84 -6.51
CA ILE A 498 -7.42 -19.65 -6.80
C ILE A 498 -7.04 -20.57 -7.95
N ASP A 499 -6.43 -20.01 -9.00
CA ASP A 499 -6.03 -20.71 -10.23
C ASP A 499 -7.18 -21.40 -11.01
N HIS A 500 -8.44 -21.09 -10.70
CA HIS A 500 -9.56 -21.66 -11.43
C HIS A 500 -9.81 -20.91 -12.74
N TRP A 501 -9.93 -21.62 -13.87
CA TRP A 501 -10.09 -21.05 -15.21
C TRP A 501 -11.26 -20.06 -15.37
N ALA A 502 -12.33 -20.23 -14.57
CA ALA A 502 -13.51 -19.36 -14.59
C ALA A 502 -13.48 -18.29 -13.50
N ARG A 503 -12.34 -18.05 -12.84
CA ARG A 503 -12.24 -17.08 -11.74
C ARG A 503 -12.77 -15.70 -12.10
N LYS A 504 -12.30 -15.12 -13.21
CA LYS A 504 -12.73 -13.79 -13.67
C LYS A 504 -14.23 -13.69 -13.92
N PRO A 505 -14.87 -14.55 -14.74
CA PRO A 505 -16.32 -14.53 -14.92
C PRO A 505 -17.09 -14.75 -13.60
N ILE A 506 -16.60 -15.58 -12.69
CA ILE A 506 -17.23 -15.80 -11.39
C ILE A 506 -17.21 -14.51 -10.55
N ILE A 507 -16.06 -13.86 -10.43
CA ILE A 507 -15.92 -12.58 -9.70
C ILE A 507 -16.87 -11.53 -10.26
N GLU A 508 -16.97 -11.40 -11.58
CA GLU A 508 -17.90 -10.46 -12.21
C GLU A 508 -19.37 -10.76 -11.86
N THR A 509 -19.77 -12.03 -11.88
CA THR A 509 -21.15 -12.42 -11.53
C THR A 509 -21.46 -12.19 -10.04
N ILE A 510 -20.48 -12.36 -9.15
CA ILE A 510 -20.61 -12.05 -7.72
C ILE A 510 -20.74 -10.53 -7.52
N ASN A 511 -19.88 -9.75 -8.14
CA ASN A 511 -19.88 -8.28 -8.01
C ASN A 511 -21.20 -7.66 -8.53
N LYS A 512 -21.77 -8.22 -9.59
CA LYS A 512 -23.09 -7.81 -10.09
C LYS A 512 -24.26 -8.35 -9.25
N GLY A 513 -23.99 -9.14 -8.22
CA GLY A 513 -25.03 -9.75 -7.37
C GLY A 513 -25.85 -10.86 -8.05
N TYR A 514 -25.40 -11.36 -9.20
CA TYR A 514 -26.11 -12.43 -9.94
C TYR A 514 -25.90 -13.80 -9.29
N MET A 515 -24.67 -14.11 -8.89
CA MET A 515 -24.31 -15.33 -8.18
C MET A 515 -23.77 -15.05 -6.77
N VAL A 516 -23.78 -16.04 -5.90
CA VAL A 516 -23.22 -16.00 -4.55
C VAL A 516 -22.41 -17.26 -4.27
N GLY A 517 -21.52 -17.23 -3.27
CA GLY A 517 -20.81 -18.43 -2.80
C GLY A 517 -21.77 -19.47 -2.21
N THR A 518 -21.31 -20.70 -2.09
CA THR A 518 -22.05 -21.78 -1.40
C THR A 518 -21.88 -21.68 0.12
N ASP A 519 -20.77 -21.05 0.56
CA ASP A 519 -20.49 -20.64 1.95
C ASP A 519 -19.50 -19.47 1.96
N ASP A 520 -19.09 -19.04 3.16
CA ASP A 520 -18.21 -17.88 3.32
C ASP A 520 -16.81 -18.09 2.73
N LEU A 521 -16.36 -19.33 2.57
CA LEU A 521 -15.00 -19.66 2.10
C LEU A 521 -14.97 -20.25 0.69
N LYS A 522 -16.12 -20.66 0.12
CA LYS A 522 -16.19 -21.40 -1.16
C LYS A 522 -17.25 -20.87 -2.09
N PHE A 523 -16.91 -20.84 -3.36
CA PHE A 523 -17.87 -20.66 -4.46
C PHE A 523 -18.40 -21.98 -4.99
N SER A 524 -17.64 -23.06 -4.86
CA SER A 524 -17.91 -24.39 -5.41
C SER A 524 -18.06 -24.39 -6.94
N PRO A 525 -17.02 -23.94 -7.71
CA PRO A 525 -17.14 -23.72 -9.15
C PRO A 525 -17.47 -24.99 -9.94
N ASN A 526 -16.98 -26.14 -9.50
CA ASN A 526 -17.16 -27.42 -10.15
C ASN A 526 -18.44 -28.19 -9.73
N LYS A 527 -19.22 -27.62 -8.79
CA LYS A 527 -20.51 -28.17 -8.41
C LYS A 527 -21.52 -27.96 -9.54
N THR A 528 -22.39 -28.98 -9.82
CA THR A 528 -23.53 -28.81 -10.73
C THR A 528 -24.45 -27.70 -10.20
N ILE A 529 -25.04 -26.97 -11.15
CA ILE A 529 -26.03 -25.93 -10.86
C ILE A 529 -27.44 -26.49 -11.05
N THR A 530 -28.36 -26.12 -10.18
CA THR A 530 -29.76 -26.55 -10.31
C THR A 530 -30.56 -25.62 -11.21
N ARG A 531 -31.70 -26.09 -11.71
CA ARG A 531 -32.66 -25.27 -12.47
C ARG A 531 -33.09 -24.03 -11.71
N GLY A 532 -33.42 -24.19 -10.41
CA GLY A 532 -33.83 -23.07 -9.55
C GLY A 532 -32.72 -22.03 -9.31
N GLU A 533 -31.46 -22.49 -9.19
CA GLU A 533 -30.31 -21.56 -9.09
C GLU A 533 -30.14 -20.77 -10.39
N PHE A 534 -30.23 -21.43 -11.56
CA PHE A 534 -30.08 -20.76 -12.86
C PHE A 534 -31.24 -19.77 -13.14
N VAL A 535 -32.49 -20.16 -12.89
CA VAL A 535 -33.64 -19.27 -13.03
C VAL A 535 -33.52 -18.07 -12.07
N THR A 536 -33.02 -18.28 -10.87
CA THR A 536 -32.73 -17.17 -9.91
C THR A 536 -31.69 -16.18 -10.48
N ILE A 537 -30.64 -16.67 -11.12
CA ILE A 537 -29.63 -15.83 -11.77
C ILE A 537 -30.25 -14.99 -12.88
N LEU A 538 -31.03 -15.63 -13.78
CA LEU A 538 -31.70 -14.91 -14.86
C LEU A 538 -32.73 -13.91 -14.35
N GLY A 539 -33.46 -14.23 -13.28
CA GLY A 539 -34.40 -13.31 -12.64
C GLY A 539 -33.74 -12.09 -12.02
N ARG A 540 -32.54 -12.25 -11.46
CA ARG A 540 -31.72 -11.11 -10.97
C ARG A 540 -31.21 -10.25 -12.12
N ILE A 541 -30.73 -10.85 -13.20
CA ILE A 541 -30.28 -10.15 -14.43
C ILE A 541 -31.44 -9.39 -15.09
N SER A 542 -32.67 -9.93 -14.99
CA SER A 542 -33.89 -9.32 -15.55
C SER A 542 -34.59 -8.37 -14.57
N GLU A 543 -34.03 -8.13 -13.38
CA GLU A 543 -34.56 -7.26 -12.33
C GLU A 543 -36.04 -7.59 -11.99
N VAL A 544 -36.37 -8.87 -11.90
CA VAL A 544 -37.74 -9.35 -11.69
C VAL A 544 -38.32 -8.81 -10.40
N ASP A 545 -39.45 -8.12 -10.49
CA ASP A 545 -40.22 -7.68 -9.33
C ASP A 545 -40.87 -8.88 -8.62
N LYS A 546 -40.26 -9.35 -7.56
CA LYS A 546 -40.68 -10.53 -6.79
C LYS A 546 -42.11 -10.43 -6.26
N ALA A 547 -42.59 -9.20 -5.94
CA ALA A 547 -43.95 -9.00 -5.40
C ALA A 547 -45.02 -9.45 -6.39
N LYS A 548 -44.77 -9.37 -7.69
CA LYS A 548 -45.69 -9.82 -8.74
C LYS A 548 -45.81 -11.35 -8.84
N TYR A 549 -44.80 -12.09 -8.34
CA TYR A 549 -44.70 -13.52 -8.46
C TYR A 549 -44.68 -14.24 -7.10
N SER A 550 -45.28 -13.63 -6.08
CA SER A 550 -45.30 -14.16 -4.71
C SER A 550 -46.28 -15.33 -4.51
N GLU A 551 -47.26 -15.48 -5.40
CA GLU A 551 -48.23 -16.57 -5.33
C GLU A 551 -47.71 -17.80 -6.08
N VAL A 552 -47.65 -18.98 -5.41
CA VAL A 552 -47.28 -20.24 -6.02
C VAL A 552 -48.38 -20.77 -6.87
N LYS A 553 -48.17 -20.91 -8.18
CA LYS A 553 -49.18 -21.37 -9.17
C LYS A 553 -48.90 -22.78 -9.72
N ASP A 554 -47.77 -23.37 -9.44
CA ASP A 554 -47.37 -24.72 -9.87
C ASP A 554 -47.07 -25.60 -8.65
N GLU A 555 -47.66 -26.81 -8.61
CA GLU A 555 -47.53 -27.73 -7.46
C GLU A 555 -46.09 -28.23 -7.22
N ASN A 556 -45.18 -28.11 -8.21
CA ASN A 556 -43.79 -28.50 -8.10
C ASN A 556 -42.88 -27.37 -7.52
N ILE A 557 -43.41 -26.18 -7.34
CA ILE A 557 -42.64 -25.06 -6.76
C ILE A 557 -42.82 -25.01 -5.24
N GLU A 558 -41.72 -25.21 -4.51
CA GLU A 558 -41.74 -25.06 -3.05
C GLU A 558 -41.91 -23.59 -2.63
N SER A 559 -42.80 -23.36 -1.69
CA SER A 559 -43.04 -22.02 -1.14
C SER A 559 -41.94 -21.60 -0.16
N GLY A 560 -41.65 -20.27 -0.11
CA GLY A 560 -40.76 -19.68 0.90
C GLY A 560 -39.27 -20.00 0.69
N LYS A 561 -38.87 -20.45 -0.48
CA LYS A 561 -37.48 -20.63 -0.86
C LYS A 561 -36.96 -19.38 -1.59
N TYR A 562 -35.64 -19.20 -1.63
CA TYR A 562 -34.99 -18.06 -2.31
C TYR A 562 -35.29 -18.00 -3.82
N TYR A 563 -35.66 -19.11 -4.41
CA TYR A 563 -35.99 -19.25 -5.84
C TYR A 563 -37.49 -19.19 -6.12
N THR A 564 -38.36 -19.20 -5.13
CA THR A 564 -39.83 -19.39 -5.32
C THR A 564 -40.40 -18.35 -6.31
N GLU A 565 -40.18 -17.08 -6.08
CA GLU A 565 -40.72 -16.00 -6.93
C GLU A 565 -40.11 -16.04 -8.35
N TYR A 566 -38.87 -16.39 -8.48
CA TYR A 566 -38.19 -16.52 -9.78
C TYR A 566 -38.70 -17.73 -10.57
N MET A 567 -38.97 -18.85 -9.91
CA MET A 567 -39.57 -20.02 -10.54
C MET A 567 -41.01 -19.73 -10.98
N ASN A 568 -41.81 -19.03 -10.18
CA ASN A 568 -43.16 -18.57 -10.58
C ASN A 568 -43.08 -17.65 -11.80
N TRP A 569 -42.13 -16.72 -11.84
CA TRP A 569 -41.86 -15.87 -13.00
C TRP A 569 -41.54 -16.71 -14.25
N ALA A 570 -40.67 -17.71 -14.13
CA ALA A 570 -40.25 -18.54 -15.25
C ALA A 570 -41.41 -19.36 -15.78
N VAL A 571 -42.26 -19.91 -14.93
CA VAL A 571 -43.47 -20.68 -15.34
C VAL A 571 -44.48 -19.76 -16.03
N GLU A 572 -44.80 -18.61 -15.43
CA GLU A 572 -45.79 -17.69 -16.00
C GLU A 572 -45.37 -17.13 -17.36
N ASN A 573 -44.06 -16.91 -17.57
CA ASN A 573 -43.50 -16.43 -18.84
C ASN A 573 -43.06 -17.55 -19.79
N LYS A 574 -43.38 -18.80 -19.49
CA LYS A 574 -43.08 -19.98 -20.31
C LYS A 574 -41.62 -20.14 -20.69
N LEU A 575 -40.74 -19.83 -19.71
CA LEU A 575 -39.30 -19.93 -19.92
C LEU A 575 -38.80 -21.38 -19.84
N LEU A 576 -39.53 -22.27 -19.17
CA LEU A 576 -39.16 -23.67 -19.04
C LEU A 576 -39.67 -24.49 -20.28
N PRO A 577 -38.93 -25.51 -20.72
CA PRO A 577 -39.44 -26.41 -21.79
C PRO A 577 -40.66 -27.21 -21.28
N GLU A 578 -41.62 -27.48 -22.15
CA GLU A 578 -42.84 -28.22 -21.80
C GLU A 578 -42.59 -29.61 -21.19
N SER A 579 -41.45 -30.22 -21.54
CA SER A 579 -41.03 -31.52 -21.01
C SER A 579 -40.46 -31.45 -19.59
N ALA A 580 -40.09 -30.23 -19.11
CA ALA A 580 -39.52 -30.05 -17.80
C ALA A 580 -40.60 -29.68 -16.79
N LYS A 581 -40.71 -30.41 -15.68
CA LYS A 581 -41.50 -29.99 -14.54
C LYS A 581 -40.82 -28.81 -13.87
N ALA A 582 -41.55 -27.94 -13.17
CA ALA A 582 -41.04 -26.79 -12.48
C ALA A 582 -40.30 -27.17 -11.15
N ILE A 583 -39.48 -28.21 -11.20
CA ILE A 583 -38.73 -28.71 -10.04
C ILE A 583 -37.40 -27.99 -9.96
N ALA A 584 -37.28 -27.08 -9.00
CA ALA A 584 -36.10 -26.23 -8.86
C ALA A 584 -34.82 -26.98 -8.46
N GLY A 585 -34.92 -28.10 -7.75
CA GLY A 585 -33.79 -28.88 -7.23
C GLY A 585 -33.13 -29.82 -8.25
N GLU A 586 -33.67 -29.96 -9.46
CA GLU A 586 -33.03 -30.78 -10.50
C GLU A 586 -31.82 -30.09 -11.13
N ASP A 587 -30.77 -30.87 -11.40
CA ASP A 587 -29.57 -30.38 -12.10
C ASP A 587 -29.91 -29.89 -13.51
N LEU A 588 -29.33 -28.76 -13.89
CA LEU A 588 -29.55 -28.09 -15.16
C LEU A 588 -28.72 -28.74 -16.29
N THR A 589 -29.35 -29.25 -17.32
CA THR A 589 -28.64 -29.72 -18.50
C THR A 589 -28.27 -28.58 -19.45
N ARG A 590 -27.26 -28.82 -20.32
CA ARG A 590 -26.80 -27.81 -21.29
C ARG A 590 -27.87 -27.41 -22.29
N GLU A 591 -28.71 -28.33 -22.72
CA GLU A 591 -29.83 -28.00 -23.62
C GLU A 591 -30.97 -27.25 -22.94
N GLU A 592 -31.26 -27.58 -21.66
CA GLU A 592 -32.22 -26.80 -20.86
C GLU A 592 -31.76 -25.38 -20.64
N MET A 593 -30.49 -25.22 -20.25
CA MET A 593 -29.88 -23.89 -20.13
C MET A 593 -30.04 -23.09 -21.41
N ALA A 594 -29.69 -23.68 -22.55
CA ALA A 594 -29.80 -23.00 -23.84
C ALA A 594 -31.24 -22.58 -24.15
N TYR A 595 -32.21 -23.41 -23.86
CA TYR A 595 -33.61 -23.08 -24.05
C TYR A 595 -34.05 -21.95 -23.11
N ILE A 596 -33.86 -22.11 -21.80
CA ILE A 596 -34.30 -21.14 -20.76
C ILE A 596 -33.67 -19.76 -21.00
N LEU A 597 -32.37 -19.72 -21.28
CA LEU A 597 -31.65 -18.47 -21.58
C LEU A 597 -32.21 -17.80 -22.84
N THR A 598 -32.45 -18.57 -23.90
CA THR A 598 -33.03 -18.03 -25.15
C THR A 598 -34.43 -17.47 -24.94
N GLN A 599 -35.30 -18.15 -24.18
CA GLN A 599 -36.63 -17.60 -23.86
C GLN A 599 -36.54 -16.34 -23.00
N CYS A 600 -35.59 -16.28 -22.05
CA CYS A 600 -35.36 -15.11 -21.26
C CYS A 600 -34.90 -13.91 -22.12
N LEU A 601 -33.98 -14.12 -23.07
CA LEU A 601 -33.50 -13.07 -23.99
C LEU A 601 -34.63 -12.61 -24.93
N LYS A 602 -35.49 -13.51 -25.40
CA LYS A 602 -36.71 -13.15 -26.18
C LYS A 602 -37.64 -12.26 -25.38
N LEU A 603 -37.87 -12.60 -24.12
CA LEU A 603 -38.73 -11.84 -23.23
C LEU A 603 -38.20 -10.44 -22.98
N LYS A 604 -36.86 -10.31 -22.79
CA LYS A 604 -36.21 -9.06 -22.46
C LYS A 604 -36.06 -8.11 -23.66
N ASP A 605 -35.55 -8.66 -24.79
CA ASP A 605 -35.07 -7.84 -25.91
C ASP A 605 -35.96 -8.01 -27.19
N ASN A 606 -37.08 -8.74 -27.11
CA ASN A 606 -37.95 -9.05 -28.22
C ASN A 606 -37.21 -9.75 -29.40
N THR A 607 -36.19 -10.56 -29.06
CA THR A 607 -35.26 -11.17 -30.01
C THR A 607 -35.91 -12.24 -30.89
N GLU A 608 -35.79 -12.13 -32.21
CA GLU A 608 -36.19 -13.19 -33.12
C GLU A 608 -35.12 -14.27 -33.23
N VAL A 609 -35.46 -15.52 -32.96
CA VAL A 609 -34.60 -16.68 -33.11
C VAL A 609 -34.94 -17.39 -34.42
N LYS A 610 -34.00 -17.36 -35.37
CA LYS A 610 -34.16 -18.02 -36.64
C LYS A 610 -33.75 -19.49 -36.53
N LYS A 611 -34.43 -20.36 -37.31
CA LYS A 611 -34.00 -21.74 -37.43
C LYS A 611 -32.65 -21.82 -38.11
N ALA A 612 -31.72 -22.54 -37.49
CA ALA A 612 -30.38 -22.76 -38.05
C ALA A 612 -29.97 -24.23 -37.85
N GLU A 613 -29.10 -24.71 -38.74
CA GLU A 613 -28.54 -26.05 -38.60
C GLU A 613 -27.43 -26.08 -37.57
N LEU A 614 -27.43 -27.13 -36.74
CA LEU A 614 -26.38 -27.36 -35.75
C LEU A 614 -25.16 -28.03 -36.43
N THR A 615 -23.99 -27.48 -36.17
CA THR A 615 -22.71 -27.96 -36.74
C THR A 615 -21.95 -28.90 -35.82
N PHE A 616 -22.50 -29.23 -34.65
CA PHE A 616 -21.89 -30.14 -33.68
C PHE A 616 -21.98 -31.60 -34.13
N LYS A 617 -20.97 -32.40 -33.81
CA LYS A 617 -20.92 -33.84 -34.13
C LYS A 617 -22.03 -34.66 -33.48
N ASP A 618 -22.62 -34.16 -32.41
CA ASP A 618 -23.68 -34.77 -31.61
C ASP A 618 -24.99 -33.96 -31.70
N ALA A 619 -25.19 -33.23 -32.80
CA ALA A 619 -26.40 -32.46 -33.07
C ALA A 619 -27.68 -33.32 -33.04
N ASP A 620 -27.56 -34.62 -33.40
CA ASP A 620 -28.63 -35.61 -33.34
C ASP A 620 -29.10 -35.91 -31.91
N LYS A 621 -28.28 -35.65 -30.90
CA LYS A 621 -28.60 -35.84 -29.48
C LYS A 621 -29.33 -34.65 -28.86
N VAL A 622 -29.33 -33.48 -29.52
CA VAL A 622 -30.06 -32.32 -29.07
C VAL A 622 -31.54 -32.52 -29.25
N SER A 623 -32.32 -32.32 -28.19
CA SER A 623 -33.77 -32.42 -28.24
C SER A 623 -34.35 -31.41 -29.24
N ASP A 624 -35.42 -31.79 -29.99
CA ASP A 624 -36.00 -30.94 -31.02
C ASP A 624 -36.42 -29.56 -30.50
N TRP A 625 -36.93 -29.49 -29.27
CA TRP A 625 -37.32 -28.25 -28.63
C TRP A 625 -36.13 -27.31 -28.30
N ALA A 626 -34.91 -27.81 -28.21
CA ALA A 626 -33.73 -27.05 -27.87
C ALA A 626 -32.87 -26.62 -29.09
N LYS A 627 -33.07 -27.26 -30.26
CA LYS A 627 -32.20 -27.06 -31.44
C LYS A 627 -32.03 -25.61 -31.85
N ASP A 628 -33.14 -24.88 -31.99
CA ASP A 628 -33.11 -23.48 -32.41
C ASP A 628 -32.40 -22.59 -31.36
N SER A 629 -32.57 -22.91 -30.07
CA SER A 629 -31.90 -22.19 -28.98
C SER A 629 -30.40 -22.44 -28.94
N VAL A 630 -29.98 -23.69 -29.11
CA VAL A 630 -28.55 -24.06 -29.18
C VAL A 630 -27.88 -23.37 -30.36
N ALA A 631 -28.53 -23.42 -31.56
CA ALA A 631 -28.02 -22.75 -32.74
C ALA A 631 -27.87 -21.26 -32.56
N TYR A 632 -28.88 -20.59 -32.00
CA TYR A 632 -28.87 -19.16 -31.72
C TYR A 632 -27.73 -18.73 -30.76
N LEU A 633 -27.61 -19.42 -29.61
CA LEU A 633 -26.57 -19.08 -28.63
C LEU A 633 -25.16 -19.35 -29.14
N THR A 634 -25.00 -20.34 -30.02
CA THR A 634 -23.72 -20.66 -30.67
C THR A 634 -23.35 -19.60 -31.71
N GLU A 635 -24.33 -19.18 -32.55
CA GLU A 635 -24.13 -18.09 -33.53
C GLU A 635 -23.73 -16.79 -32.86
N LYS A 636 -24.30 -16.50 -31.68
CA LYS A 636 -23.96 -15.33 -30.85
C LYS A 636 -22.67 -15.48 -30.05
N GLU A 637 -21.98 -16.59 -30.13
CA GLU A 637 -20.80 -16.94 -29.35
C GLU A 637 -21.02 -16.93 -27.81
N PHE A 638 -22.27 -16.94 -27.35
CA PHE A 638 -22.59 -17.01 -25.92
C PHE A 638 -22.25 -18.40 -25.37
N VAL A 639 -22.34 -19.43 -26.17
CA VAL A 639 -22.02 -20.82 -25.83
C VAL A 639 -21.09 -21.41 -26.89
N LYS A 640 -20.09 -22.16 -26.46
CA LYS A 640 -19.15 -22.89 -27.34
C LYS A 640 -19.26 -24.39 -27.10
N GLY A 641 -18.97 -25.17 -28.14
CA GLY A 641 -18.80 -26.60 -28.01
C GLY A 641 -17.47 -26.99 -27.35
N THR A 642 -17.33 -28.29 -27.08
CA THR A 642 -16.06 -28.87 -26.61
C THR A 642 -14.99 -28.82 -27.72
N PRO A 643 -13.71 -29.03 -27.39
CA PRO A 643 -12.62 -29.11 -28.38
C PRO A 643 -12.88 -30.17 -29.48
N ASP A 644 -13.64 -31.22 -29.16
CA ASP A 644 -14.04 -32.28 -30.12
C ASP A 644 -15.21 -31.89 -31.04
N ASN A 645 -15.66 -30.63 -30.96
CA ASN A 645 -16.84 -30.13 -31.66
C ASN A 645 -18.14 -30.88 -31.29
N LYS A 646 -18.39 -31.05 -29.99
CA LYS A 646 -19.65 -31.58 -29.44
C LYS A 646 -20.33 -30.52 -28.58
N PHE A 647 -21.68 -30.54 -28.55
CA PHE A 647 -22.43 -29.67 -27.64
C PHE A 647 -22.67 -30.33 -26.29
N GLU A 648 -22.77 -31.65 -26.24
CA GLU A 648 -23.06 -32.47 -25.05
C GLU A 648 -24.39 -32.08 -24.36
N PRO A 649 -25.52 -32.14 -25.05
CA PRO A 649 -26.79 -31.53 -24.62
C PRO A 649 -27.33 -32.04 -23.29
N LYS A 650 -27.04 -33.31 -22.96
CA LYS A 650 -27.55 -33.97 -21.74
C LYS A 650 -26.64 -33.89 -20.54
N ASN A 651 -25.44 -33.29 -20.69
CA ASN A 651 -24.53 -33.08 -19.57
C ASN A 651 -25.04 -31.95 -18.69
N ASN A 652 -24.87 -32.12 -17.37
CA ASN A 652 -25.18 -31.07 -16.38
C ASN A 652 -24.13 -30.00 -16.43
N LEU A 653 -24.54 -28.76 -16.27
CA LEU A 653 -23.65 -27.61 -16.18
C LEU A 653 -23.12 -27.42 -14.76
N THR A 654 -21.88 -26.98 -14.68
CA THR A 654 -21.29 -26.51 -13.44
C THR A 654 -21.58 -25.04 -13.20
N ARG A 655 -21.44 -24.60 -11.97
CA ARG A 655 -21.57 -23.18 -11.58
C ARG A 655 -20.55 -22.29 -12.32
N ALA A 656 -19.33 -22.79 -12.57
CA ALA A 656 -18.30 -22.11 -13.35
C ALA A 656 -18.70 -21.90 -14.82
N GLU A 657 -19.25 -22.94 -15.46
CA GLU A 657 -19.70 -22.83 -16.84
C GLU A 657 -20.85 -21.83 -16.99
N VAL A 658 -21.79 -21.81 -16.04
CA VAL A 658 -22.86 -20.81 -16.04
C VAL A 658 -22.30 -19.39 -15.83
N ALA A 659 -21.36 -19.18 -14.94
CA ALA A 659 -20.72 -17.88 -14.77
C ALA A 659 -20.05 -17.40 -16.07
N GLN A 660 -19.38 -18.30 -16.79
CA GLN A 660 -18.79 -17.97 -18.10
C GLN A 660 -19.84 -17.59 -19.15
N ILE A 661 -20.98 -18.29 -19.18
CA ILE A 661 -22.08 -17.99 -20.10
C ILE A 661 -22.67 -16.60 -19.78
N ILE A 662 -22.91 -16.31 -18.51
CA ILE A 662 -23.40 -14.99 -18.05
C ILE A 662 -22.42 -13.87 -18.40
N HIS A 663 -21.12 -14.10 -18.22
CA HIS A 663 -20.07 -13.17 -18.65
C HIS A 663 -20.15 -12.90 -20.17
N ASN A 664 -20.31 -13.94 -20.99
CA ASN A 664 -20.36 -13.81 -22.45
C ASN A 664 -21.57 -12.98 -22.91
N ILE A 665 -22.74 -13.16 -22.29
CA ILE A 665 -23.96 -12.40 -22.64
C ILE A 665 -23.93 -10.94 -22.09
N SER A 666 -23.01 -10.63 -21.18
CA SER A 666 -22.88 -9.30 -20.54
C SER A 666 -21.87 -8.39 -21.25
N LYS A 667 -21.15 -8.93 -22.25
CA LYS A 667 -20.24 -8.19 -23.14
C LYS A 667 -21.02 -7.46 -24.21
#